data_095c46d064605e8e770f8fb58bc8582c
#
_entry.id   095c46d064605e8e770f8fb58bc8582c
#
_cell.length_a   1.000
_cell.length_b   1.000
_cell.length_c   1.000
_cell.angle_alpha   90.00
_cell.angle_beta   90.00
_cell.angle_gamma   90.00
#
_symmetry.space_group_name_H-M   'P 1'
#
loop_
_entity.id
_entity.type
_entity.pdbx_description
1 polymer ?
#
loop_
_entity_poly.entity_id
_entity_poly.type
_entity_poly.pdbx_seq_one_letter_code
_entity_poly.pdbx_strand_id
1 'polypeptide(L)'
;MLSIQPLMMPTSAPLISNRPLWRLAWQRLRQRPLQYVLCILGIALGVAMMVSIDLANGSAQRAFSLSTDAITGRATHRIVAIAPTGVNESVYAQLKREFATVPSAPIVEGYVRVRELGDQPFRLVGVDLFAESPFRSYFEDVNSQGTGFIQFLTAADTIVLSQETATQYGVQLGDRLNLDVAGQARSVRLVGILTVNDNLNRRALTNFLFADIATAQEVLGQVGTPDESEGRLSEIDLIVQRPDLVEAIAAQLPEGVKLETAEAQKNAVQQMTAAFELNLTALSLLALVVGMFLIYNTVTFSVVQRRPIFGILRCLGVTQGQLFTLILGEAAIFSVIGSLLGVGLGIVLGRSIVGLITQTINDFYFVVNVQQVTLANSTIAKGLLVGIGSALFASSLPALEAMNTTPTLTLQRSTLESKVQQLLPTLVLAWLGLTGAGVLLLRWQSAGLVAAFAGLFAVLLGAALLTPPLITIVMRGLAPIAQPTLGVFGRIAPRDILRSLSRTSVAVAALMVSVSVIVGVSIMVGSFRGTVVQWLDQTLQADIYVSPPTTTANRVLGKVDPAIAQALRTFPGIAKAVTYNDAEVQVRDFDKSVKLISADGDVSQGKRPYAWIRPDLGADPWDALDAGEGAIISEALYLREGVSEIPKSVTLETPAGDRSFPVIAVFYDYSSDRGTIILDDNLYQQYWHDDRVASLGLFVAPDVSVEDTVQAIQETFKGQQSLAVQSNRSLRAGSLEIFDRTFAITNALRLLAVVVAFIGVLSTLMSLQLERTRELGILRATGMTPRQLGALTLLETGLMGTMAGVFALPLGFVLAWILIYVINVRSFGWTLQMALEGKYFWQALMVAIVAALLAGIYPALRLGRMNISAAIRQE
;
A
#
# COMPACT_ATOMS: atom_id res chain seq x y z
N MET A 1 -11.80 50.30 8.72
CA MET A 1 -11.65 50.70 7.32
C MET A 1 -10.16 50.79 7.01
N LEU A 2 -9.55 49.68 6.50
CA LEU A 2 -8.21 49.66 5.98
C LEU A 2 -8.32 49.59 4.46
N SER A 3 -7.95 50.71 3.82
CA SER A 3 -7.98 50.89 2.36
C SER A 3 -6.93 50.00 1.72
N ILE A 4 -7.39 49.04 0.93
CA ILE A 4 -6.58 48.25 0.02
C ILE A 4 -6.27 49.14 -1.18
N GLN A 5 -5.04 49.69 -1.23
CA GLN A 5 -4.51 50.29 -2.45
C GLN A 5 -4.17 49.18 -3.46
N PRO A 6 -4.56 49.29 -4.73
CA PRO A 6 -4.17 48.33 -5.75
C PRO A 6 -2.67 48.41 -6.02
N LEU A 7 -2.00 47.25 -5.96
CA LEU A 7 -0.62 47.09 -6.36
C LEU A 7 -0.48 47.43 -7.86
N MET A 8 -0.03 48.61 -8.19
CA MET A 8 0.54 48.90 -9.51
C MET A 8 1.83 48.11 -9.66
N MET A 9 1.83 47.10 -10.51
CA MET A 9 3.04 46.41 -10.95
C MET A 9 3.86 47.38 -11.81
N PRO A 10 5.08 47.75 -11.45
CA PRO A 10 5.96 48.46 -12.37
C PRO A 10 6.40 47.51 -13.48
N THR A 11 6.26 47.99 -14.71
CA THR A 11 6.76 47.31 -15.94
C THR A 11 8.25 47.07 -15.80
N SER A 12 8.61 45.79 -15.52
CA SER A 12 10.00 45.38 -15.32
C SER A 12 10.58 44.88 -16.63
N ALA A 13 11.81 45.30 -16.91
CA ALA A 13 12.67 44.72 -17.92
C ALA A 13 12.80 43.19 -17.72
N PRO A 14 13.02 42.38 -18.79
CA PRO A 14 13.01 40.94 -18.70
C PRO A 14 14.03 40.42 -17.69
N LEU A 15 13.51 39.56 -16.78
CA LEU A 15 14.13 39.09 -15.54
C LEU A 15 15.40 38.23 -15.72
N ILE A 16 15.68 37.78 -16.95
CA ILE A 16 16.76 36.84 -17.29
C ILE A 16 18.10 37.55 -17.56
N SER A 17 18.14 38.90 -17.71
CA SER A 17 19.33 39.60 -18.18
C SER A 17 20.32 40.07 -17.09
N ASN A 18 20.06 39.85 -15.80
CA ASN A 18 20.95 40.31 -14.73
C ASN A 18 22.07 39.29 -14.39
N ARG A 19 22.97 39.09 -15.34
CA ARG A 19 24.18 38.25 -15.19
C ARG A 19 24.98 38.52 -13.89
N PRO A 20 25.11 39.77 -13.34
CA PRO A 20 25.85 40.00 -12.10
C PRO A 20 25.24 39.33 -10.88
N LEU A 21 23.88 39.34 -10.74
CA LEU A 21 23.18 38.74 -9.61
C LEU A 21 23.37 37.21 -9.60
N TRP A 22 23.32 36.56 -10.77
CA TRP A 22 23.55 35.12 -10.90
C TRP A 22 25.00 34.72 -10.64
N ARG A 23 25.99 35.58 -11.01
CA ARG A 23 27.40 35.36 -10.66
C ARG A 23 27.63 35.39 -9.15
N LEU A 24 27.01 36.33 -8.43
CA LEU A 24 27.05 36.39 -6.96
C LEU A 24 26.43 35.14 -6.31
N ALA A 25 25.31 34.63 -6.86
CA ALA A 25 24.69 33.41 -6.42
C ALA A 25 25.63 32.21 -6.60
N TRP A 26 26.23 32.07 -7.78
CA TRP A 26 27.16 30.98 -8.12
C TRP A 26 28.45 30.97 -7.30
N GLN A 27 29.06 32.12 -7.04
CA GLN A 27 30.29 32.24 -6.19
C GLN A 27 30.03 31.73 -4.78
N ARG A 28 28.83 31.99 -4.22
CA ARG A 28 28.44 31.50 -2.89
C ARG A 28 28.14 30.01 -2.86
N LEU A 29 27.59 29.46 -3.92
CA LEU A 29 27.39 28.01 -4.05
C LEU A 29 28.74 27.28 -3.81
N ARG A 30 29.83 27.80 -4.39
CA ARG A 30 31.15 27.23 -4.20
C ARG A 30 31.73 27.40 -2.80
N GLN A 31 31.32 28.41 -2.05
CA GLN A 31 31.82 28.66 -0.69
C GLN A 31 31.16 27.77 0.38
N ARG A 32 29.98 27.22 0.11
CA ARG A 32 29.18 26.42 1.08
C ARG A 32 28.52 25.22 0.45
N PRO A 33 29.25 24.30 -0.14
CA PRO A 33 28.69 23.21 -0.95
C PRO A 33 27.82 22.26 -0.11
N LEU A 34 28.19 21.99 1.15
CA LEU A 34 27.49 21.00 2.00
C LEU A 34 26.02 21.35 2.24
N GLN A 35 25.68 22.63 2.41
CA GLN A 35 24.28 23.04 2.64
C GLN A 35 23.41 22.80 1.41
N TYR A 36 23.92 23.13 0.24
CA TYR A 36 23.20 22.93 -1.01
C TYR A 36 23.10 21.45 -1.36
N VAL A 37 24.13 20.65 -1.05
CA VAL A 37 24.08 19.20 -1.18
C VAL A 37 22.98 18.59 -0.27
N LEU A 38 22.89 19.04 0.98
CA LEU A 38 21.83 18.58 1.89
C LEU A 38 20.43 18.97 1.40
N CYS A 39 20.29 20.18 0.82
CA CYS A 39 19.02 20.59 0.20
C CYS A 39 18.65 19.71 -0.98
N ILE A 40 19.60 19.50 -1.90
CA ILE A 40 19.42 18.63 -3.08
C ILE A 40 19.09 17.20 -2.65
N LEU A 41 19.79 16.66 -1.65
CA LEU A 41 19.52 15.33 -1.10
C LEU A 41 18.13 15.22 -0.49
N GLY A 42 17.67 16.24 0.24
CA GLY A 42 16.32 16.25 0.80
C GLY A 42 15.23 16.22 -0.28
N ILE A 43 15.39 17.00 -1.35
CA ILE A 43 14.49 16.96 -2.50
C ILE A 43 14.59 15.59 -3.19
N ALA A 44 15.81 15.10 -3.41
CA ALA A 44 16.03 13.83 -4.09
C ALA A 44 15.39 12.65 -3.36
N LEU A 45 15.51 12.58 -2.03
CA LEU A 45 14.90 11.52 -1.23
C LEU A 45 13.36 11.59 -1.23
N GLY A 46 12.78 12.80 -1.11
CA GLY A 46 11.33 12.98 -1.19
C GLY A 46 10.76 12.55 -2.55
N VAL A 47 11.41 12.96 -3.63
CA VAL A 47 11.04 12.57 -5.00
C VAL A 47 11.30 11.08 -5.25
N ALA A 48 12.42 10.55 -4.76
CA ALA A 48 12.76 9.13 -4.91
C ALA A 48 11.71 8.22 -4.28
N MET A 49 11.23 8.58 -3.10
CA MET A 49 10.18 7.83 -2.41
C MET A 49 8.87 7.85 -3.20
N MET A 50 8.45 9.02 -3.70
CA MET A 50 7.25 9.14 -4.51
C MET A 50 7.36 8.34 -5.81
N VAL A 51 8.47 8.49 -6.53
CA VAL A 51 8.71 7.80 -7.81
C VAL A 51 8.80 6.29 -7.63
N SER A 52 9.44 5.81 -6.56
CA SER A 52 9.55 4.38 -6.29
C SER A 52 8.20 3.72 -6.04
N ILE A 53 7.31 4.41 -5.32
CA ILE A 53 5.95 3.92 -5.04
C ILE A 53 5.07 3.99 -6.31
N ASP A 54 5.08 5.13 -7.04
CA ASP A 54 4.32 5.28 -8.28
C ASP A 54 4.75 4.24 -9.34
N LEU A 55 6.07 3.96 -9.41
CA LEU A 55 6.62 2.95 -10.31
C LEU A 55 6.16 1.54 -9.92
N ALA A 56 6.16 1.22 -8.64
CA ALA A 56 5.77 -0.07 -8.12
C ALA A 56 4.27 -0.32 -8.35
N ASN A 57 3.42 0.63 -7.97
CA ASN A 57 1.98 0.55 -8.20
C ASN A 57 1.64 0.49 -9.69
N GLY A 58 2.22 1.37 -10.49
CA GLY A 58 1.95 1.41 -11.94
C GLY A 58 2.48 0.17 -12.68
N SER A 59 3.51 -0.50 -12.18
CA SER A 59 3.98 -1.77 -12.75
C SER A 59 3.03 -2.91 -12.40
N ALA A 60 2.56 -2.97 -11.16
CA ALA A 60 1.60 -3.97 -10.71
C ALA A 60 0.25 -3.84 -11.44
N GLN A 61 -0.30 -2.62 -11.52
CA GLN A 61 -1.55 -2.36 -12.25
C GLN A 61 -1.46 -2.72 -13.73
N ARG A 62 -0.35 -2.36 -14.39
CA ARG A 62 -0.17 -2.70 -15.81
C ARG A 62 -0.02 -4.18 -16.04
N ALA A 63 0.73 -4.89 -15.20
CA ALA A 63 0.85 -6.33 -15.30
C ALA A 63 -0.52 -7.00 -15.16
N PHE A 64 -1.34 -6.50 -14.22
CA PHE A 64 -2.70 -6.97 -14.04
C PHE A 64 -3.60 -6.64 -15.25
N SER A 65 -3.64 -5.37 -15.70
CA SER A 65 -4.48 -5.00 -16.85
C SER A 65 -4.12 -5.79 -18.11
N LEU A 66 -2.82 -5.98 -18.37
CA LEU A 66 -2.35 -6.78 -19.49
C LEU A 66 -2.79 -8.25 -19.38
N SER A 67 -2.71 -8.82 -18.18
CA SER A 67 -3.19 -10.19 -17.95
C SER A 67 -4.69 -10.31 -18.16
N THR A 68 -5.47 -9.36 -17.66
CA THR A 68 -6.94 -9.33 -17.82
C THR A 68 -7.32 -9.07 -19.26
N ASP A 69 -6.69 -8.11 -19.94
CA ASP A 69 -6.98 -7.77 -21.33
C ASP A 69 -6.64 -8.92 -22.28
N ALA A 70 -5.57 -9.68 -21.99
CA ALA A 70 -5.20 -10.86 -22.76
C ALA A 70 -6.27 -11.98 -22.67
N ILE A 71 -6.96 -12.08 -21.54
CA ILE A 71 -8.02 -13.09 -21.34
C ILE A 71 -9.34 -12.60 -21.91
N THR A 72 -9.77 -11.41 -21.51
CA THR A 72 -11.06 -10.84 -21.91
C THR A 72 -11.12 -10.56 -23.43
N GLY A 73 -9.95 -10.25 -24.03
CA GLY A 73 -9.90 -9.90 -25.44
C GLY A 73 -10.87 -8.74 -25.80
N ARG A 74 -11.66 -8.92 -26.85
CA ARG A 74 -12.68 -7.97 -27.30
C ARG A 74 -14.09 -8.29 -26.76
N ALA A 75 -14.23 -9.22 -25.82
CA ALA A 75 -15.52 -9.55 -25.24
C ALA A 75 -16.14 -8.32 -24.56
N THR A 76 -17.43 -8.10 -24.80
CA THR A 76 -18.23 -7.03 -24.16
C THR A 76 -19.03 -7.53 -23.01
N HIS A 77 -19.50 -8.77 -23.09
CA HIS A 77 -20.31 -9.47 -22.10
C HIS A 77 -19.81 -10.89 -21.90
N ARG A 78 -20.21 -11.52 -20.79
CA ARG A 78 -19.91 -12.90 -20.45
C ARG A 78 -21.13 -13.56 -19.83
N ILE A 79 -21.33 -14.83 -20.13
CA ILE A 79 -22.26 -15.68 -19.42
C ILE A 79 -21.46 -16.47 -18.38
N VAL A 80 -21.84 -16.35 -17.12
CA VAL A 80 -21.20 -17.03 -15.99
C VAL A 80 -22.24 -17.74 -15.15
N ALA A 81 -21.86 -18.85 -14.51
CA ALA A 81 -22.73 -19.51 -13.54
C ALA A 81 -22.74 -18.76 -12.20
N ILE A 82 -23.87 -18.77 -11.53
CA ILE A 82 -24.02 -18.26 -10.16
C ILE A 82 -23.37 -19.22 -9.15
N ALA A 83 -23.45 -20.53 -9.43
CA ALA A 83 -22.78 -21.56 -8.64
C ALA A 83 -21.32 -21.76 -9.12
N PRO A 84 -20.40 -22.18 -8.23
CA PRO A 84 -19.00 -22.45 -8.59
C PRO A 84 -18.80 -23.67 -9.48
N THR A 85 -19.88 -24.35 -9.86
CA THR A 85 -19.87 -25.55 -10.71
C THR A 85 -19.62 -25.24 -12.19
N GLY A 86 -19.67 -23.98 -12.60
CA GLY A 86 -19.51 -23.57 -14.00
C GLY A 86 -20.82 -23.64 -14.81
N VAL A 87 -20.75 -23.16 -16.05
CA VAL A 87 -21.87 -23.10 -17.01
C VAL A 87 -21.95 -24.44 -17.76
N ASN A 88 -23.14 -25.00 -17.88
CA ASN A 88 -23.36 -26.22 -18.67
C ASN A 88 -23.13 -25.96 -20.17
N GLU A 89 -22.49 -26.90 -20.89
CA GLU A 89 -22.23 -26.76 -22.33
C GLU A 89 -23.49 -26.58 -23.18
N SER A 90 -24.61 -27.14 -22.73
CA SER A 90 -25.93 -26.98 -23.40
C SER A 90 -26.32 -25.51 -23.56
N VAL A 91 -25.94 -24.65 -22.64
CA VAL A 91 -26.19 -23.21 -22.70
C VAL A 91 -25.49 -22.60 -23.92
N TYR A 92 -24.23 -23.00 -24.19
CA TYR A 92 -23.52 -22.57 -25.38
C TYR A 92 -24.17 -23.08 -26.67
N ALA A 93 -24.57 -24.34 -26.67
CA ALA A 93 -25.25 -24.92 -27.80
C ALA A 93 -26.63 -24.27 -28.06
N GLN A 94 -27.37 -23.90 -27.04
CA GLN A 94 -28.62 -23.13 -27.17
C GLN A 94 -28.36 -21.73 -27.71
N LEU A 95 -27.40 -21.03 -27.16
CA LEU A 95 -27.00 -19.68 -27.59
C LEU A 95 -26.65 -19.66 -29.10
N LYS A 96 -25.86 -20.64 -29.56
CA LYS A 96 -25.49 -20.75 -30.96
C LYS A 96 -26.69 -21.02 -31.89
N ARG A 97 -27.73 -21.71 -31.43
CA ARG A 97 -28.94 -21.97 -32.19
C ARG A 97 -29.86 -20.75 -32.28
N GLU A 98 -30.01 -20.03 -31.19
CA GLU A 98 -30.95 -18.91 -31.08
C GLU A 98 -30.36 -17.57 -31.50
N PHE A 99 -29.07 -17.34 -31.21
CA PHE A 99 -28.33 -16.11 -31.50
C PHE A 99 -27.10 -16.36 -32.39
N ALA A 100 -27.25 -17.10 -33.48
CA ALA A 100 -26.14 -17.49 -34.37
C ALA A 100 -25.28 -16.32 -34.90
N THR A 101 -25.86 -15.12 -34.97
CA THR A 101 -25.17 -13.90 -35.44
C THR A 101 -24.33 -13.22 -34.35
N VAL A 102 -24.49 -13.58 -33.06
CA VAL A 102 -23.70 -13.02 -31.99
C VAL A 102 -22.42 -13.83 -31.86
N PRO A 103 -21.23 -13.20 -32.00
CA PRO A 103 -19.99 -13.87 -31.73
C PRO A 103 -19.94 -14.34 -30.28
N SER A 104 -19.72 -15.61 -30.08
CA SER A 104 -19.63 -16.24 -28.76
C SER A 104 -18.53 -17.27 -28.75
N ALA A 105 -17.73 -17.32 -27.67
CA ALA A 105 -16.62 -18.24 -27.48
C ALA A 105 -16.73 -18.89 -26.10
N PRO A 106 -16.77 -20.25 -26.02
CA PRO A 106 -16.76 -20.96 -24.76
C PRO A 106 -15.34 -21.00 -24.20
N ILE A 107 -15.18 -20.87 -22.89
CA ILE A 107 -13.88 -20.87 -22.20
C ILE A 107 -13.94 -21.83 -21.03
N VAL A 108 -12.85 -22.60 -20.89
CA VAL A 108 -12.56 -23.46 -19.74
C VAL A 108 -11.27 -22.98 -19.14
N GLU A 109 -11.27 -22.53 -17.90
CA GLU A 109 -10.04 -21.99 -17.30
C GLU A 109 -9.80 -22.53 -15.89
N GLY A 110 -8.51 -22.60 -15.55
CA GLY A 110 -8.09 -22.98 -14.21
C GLY A 110 -6.59 -22.76 -14.04
N TYR A 111 -6.11 -22.93 -12.82
CA TYR A 111 -4.69 -22.82 -12.53
C TYR A 111 -4.07 -24.21 -12.38
N VAL A 112 -2.89 -24.38 -12.96
CA VAL A 112 -2.10 -25.61 -12.89
C VAL A 112 -0.67 -25.28 -12.49
N ARG A 113 0.02 -26.17 -11.78
CA ARG A 113 1.47 -26.05 -11.56
C ARG A 113 2.20 -26.96 -12.54
N VAL A 114 3.32 -26.49 -13.07
CA VAL A 114 4.09 -27.24 -14.06
C VAL A 114 5.50 -27.43 -13.54
N ARG A 115 5.90 -28.68 -13.27
CA ARG A 115 7.22 -29.00 -12.71
C ARG A 115 8.37 -28.53 -13.57
N GLU A 116 8.28 -28.76 -14.87
CA GLU A 116 9.32 -28.41 -15.84
C GLU A 116 9.43 -26.87 -16.02
N LEU A 117 8.41 -26.10 -15.62
CA LEU A 117 8.38 -24.65 -15.67
C LEU A 117 8.62 -24.02 -14.28
N GLY A 118 9.41 -24.66 -13.41
CA GLY A 118 9.82 -24.12 -12.13
C GLY A 118 8.80 -24.23 -11.01
N ASP A 119 7.83 -25.14 -11.13
CA ASP A 119 6.75 -25.40 -10.16
C ASP A 119 5.92 -24.15 -9.80
N GLN A 120 5.86 -23.21 -10.75
CA GLN A 120 5.06 -21.99 -10.62
C GLN A 120 3.63 -22.23 -11.14
N PRO A 121 2.64 -21.46 -10.64
CA PRO A 121 1.29 -21.55 -11.16
C PRO A 121 1.19 -20.91 -12.56
N PHE A 122 0.61 -21.66 -13.48
CA PHE A 122 0.22 -21.22 -14.83
C PHE A 122 -1.29 -21.23 -14.95
N ARG A 123 -1.85 -20.31 -15.72
CA ARG A 123 -3.26 -20.34 -16.06
C ARG A 123 -3.45 -21.19 -17.31
N LEU A 124 -4.16 -22.31 -17.17
CA LEU A 124 -4.59 -23.13 -18.28
C LEU A 124 -5.91 -22.57 -18.80
N VAL A 125 -5.96 -22.31 -20.10
CA VAL A 125 -7.14 -21.78 -20.79
C VAL A 125 -7.47 -22.72 -21.95
N GLY A 126 -8.61 -23.38 -21.84
CA GLY A 126 -9.22 -24.17 -22.91
C GLY A 126 -10.04 -23.28 -23.82
N VAL A 127 -9.76 -23.33 -25.11
CA VAL A 127 -10.35 -22.45 -26.13
C VAL A 127 -10.86 -23.26 -27.33
N ASP A 128 -11.94 -22.78 -27.94
CA ASP A 128 -12.37 -23.21 -29.28
C ASP A 128 -11.74 -22.32 -30.32
N LEU A 129 -10.70 -22.78 -31.01
CA LEU A 129 -9.97 -21.99 -32.00
C LEU A 129 -10.85 -21.42 -33.13
N PHE A 130 -11.96 -22.07 -33.44
CA PHE A 130 -12.88 -21.56 -34.47
C PHE A 130 -13.76 -20.41 -33.97
N ALA A 131 -14.07 -20.39 -32.68
CA ALA A 131 -14.86 -19.35 -32.05
C ALA A 131 -14.02 -18.15 -31.60
N GLU A 132 -12.71 -18.33 -31.37
CA GLU A 132 -11.81 -17.36 -30.79
C GLU A 132 -11.39 -16.19 -31.71
N SER A 133 -11.38 -16.38 -33.01
CA SER A 133 -10.88 -15.38 -33.98
C SER A 133 -11.45 -13.96 -33.81
N PRO A 134 -12.74 -13.74 -33.48
CA PRO A 134 -13.29 -12.41 -33.22
C PRO A 134 -12.80 -11.79 -31.89
N PHE A 135 -12.42 -12.62 -30.91
CA PHE A 135 -12.11 -12.20 -29.55
C PHE A 135 -10.63 -11.91 -29.34
N ARG A 136 -9.75 -12.80 -29.85
CA ARG A 136 -8.30 -12.77 -29.56
C ARG A 136 -7.50 -12.97 -30.83
N SER A 137 -6.78 -11.92 -31.26
CA SER A 137 -6.01 -11.91 -32.52
C SER A 137 -4.74 -12.75 -32.49
N TYR A 138 -4.22 -13.12 -31.33
CA TYR A 138 -2.96 -13.87 -31.22
C TYR A 138 -3.09 -15.34 -31.63
N PHE A 139 -4.30 -15.86 -31.80
CA PHE A 139 -4.52 -17.19 -32.39
C PHE A 139 -4.53 -17.18 -33.92
N GLU A 140 -4.62 -16.04 -34.60
CA GLU A 140 -4.57 -15.95 -36.06
C GLU A 140 -3.22 -16.45 -36.61
N ASP A 141 -2.12 -16.24 -35.89
CA ASP A 141 -0.79 -16.69 -36.28
C ASP A 141 -0.57 -18.21 -36.09
N VAL A 142 -1.33 -18.88 -35.19
CA VAL A 142 -1.27 -20.34 -34.96
C VAL A 142 -1.84 -21.11 -36.18
N ASN A 143 -2.82 -20.51 -36.86
CA ASN A 143 -3.43 -21.11 -38.06
C ASN A 143 -2.48 -21.24 -39.28
N SER A 144 -1.31 -20.59 -39.26
CA SER A 144 -0.43 -20.53 -40.43
C SER A 144 0.72 -21.55 -40.41
N GLN A 145 0.95 -22.35 -39.35
CA GLN A 145 2.11 -23.23 -39.28
C GLN A 145 1.78 -24.71 -39.03
N GLY A 146 1.27 -25.37 -40.00
CA GLY A 146 1.49 -26.79 -40.25
C GLY A 146 0.89 -27.81 -39.27
N THR A 147 1.63 -28.89 -38.99
CA THR A 147 1.22 -30.11 -38.27
C THR A 147 0.85 -29.90 -36.80
N GLY A 148 1.37 -28.86 -36.13
CA GLY A 148 1.08 -28.56 -34.72
C GLY A 148 -0.37 -28.15 -34.48
N PHE A 149 -0.99 -27.42 -35.39
CA PHE A 149 -2.40 -27.02 -35.31
C PHE A 149 -3.35 -28.21 -35.41
N ILE A 150 -3.07 -29.12 -36.31
CA ILE A 150 -3.87 -30.37 -36.46
C ILE A 150 -3.76 -31.21 -35.22
N GLN A 151 -2.56 -31.36 -34.66
CA GLN A 151 -2.36 -32.09 -33.40
C GLN A 151 -3.07 -31.46 -32.20
N PHE A 152 -3.10 -30.15 -32.12
CA PHE A 152 -3.82 -29.43 -31.07
C PHE A 152 -5.33 -29.72 -31.09
N LEU A 153 -5.92 -29.84 -32.26
CA LEU A 153 -7.37 -30.09 -32.43
C LEU A 153 -7.74 -31.57 -32.34
N THR A 154 -6.83 -32.50 -32.67
CA THR A 154 -7.19 -33.92 -32.89
C THR A 154 -6.58 -34.87 -31.86
N ALA A 155 -5.56 -34.45 -31.14
CA ALA A 155 -4.86 -35.27 -30.17
C ALA A 155 -5.23 -34.83 -28.75
N ALA A 156 -5.56 -35.78 -27.89
CA ALA A 156 -5.76 -35.55 -26.46
C ALA A 156 -4.49 -35.13 -25.78
N ASP A 157 -4.59 -34.50 -24.63
CA ASP A 157 -3.47 -34.10 -23.77
C ASP A 157 -2.43 -33.19 -24.46
N THR A 158 -2.90 -32.25 -25.26
CA THR A 158 -2.03 -31.32 -25.97
C THR A 158 -2.16 -29.88 -25.48
N ILE A 159 -1.01 -29.20 -25.41
CA ILE A 159 -0.98 -27.78 -25.01
C ILE A 159 -0.08 -26.96 -25.92
N VAL A 160 -0.33 -25.64 -25.86
CA VAL A 160 0.46 -24.59 -26.52
C VAL A 160 0.86 -23.55 -25.47
N LEU A 161 2.07 -23.01 -25.58
CA LEU A 161 2.57 -21.94 -24.71
C LEU A 161 3.31 -20.85 -25.51
N SER A 162 3.62 -19.75 -24.84
CA SER A 162 4.29 -18.61 -25.51
C SER A 162 5.77 -18.90 -25.77
N GLN A 163 6.34 -18.28 -26.83
CA GLN A 163 7.76 -18.37 -27.17
C GLN A 163 8.65 -17.90 -26.00
N GLU A 164 8.21 -16.91 -25.23
CA GLU A 164 8.93 -16.41 -24.07
C GLU A 164 9.04 -17.47 -23.00
N THR A 165 7.94 -18.13 -22.67
CA THR A 165 7.91 -19.23 -21.69
C THR A 165 8.78 -20.40 -22.14
N ALA A 166 8.67 -20.80 -23.42
CA ALA A 166 9.51 -21.86 -23.97
C ALA A 166 11.01 -21.53 -23.84
N THR A 167 11.39 -20.30 -24.20
CA THR A 167 12.79 -19.85 -24.12
C THR A 167 13.28 -19.71 -22.69
N GLN A 168 12.44 -19.19 -21.79
CA GLN A 168 12.80 -18.97 -20.38
C GLN A 168 13.11 -20.28 -19.67
N TYR A 169 12.34 -21.33 -19.91
CA TYR A 169 12.45 -22.60 -19.22
C TYR A 169 13.15 -23.70 -20.07
N GLY A 170 13.50 -23.39 -21.31
CA GLY A 170 14.25 -24.28 -22.19
C GLY A 170 13.45 -25.47 -22.70
N VAL A 171 12.12 -25.37 -22.75
CA VAL A 171 11.23 -26.43 -23.27
C VAL A 171 11.08 -26.35 -24.78
N GLN A 172 10.92 -27.50 -25.44
CA GLN A 172 10.85 -27.62 -26.90
C GLN A 172 9.57 -28.32 -27.37
N LEU A 173 9.23 -28.13 -28.63
CA LEU A 173 8.10 -28.83 -29.26
C LEU A 173 8.28 -30.36 -29.14
N GLY A 174 7.24 -31.01 -28.67
CA GLY A 174 7.20 -32.46 -28.46
C GLY A 174 7.49 -32.89 -27.01
N ASP A 175 7.98 -31.98 -26.16
CA ASP A 175 8.25 -32.28 -24.76
C ASP A 175 6.95 -32.63 -24.01
N ARG A 176 7.06 -33.50 -23.03
CA ARG A 176 5.97 -33.80 -22.09
C ARG A 176 6.15 -32.98 -20.84
N LEU A 177 5.07 -32.28 -20.45
CA LEU A 177 5.00 -31.47 -19.24
C LEU A 177 4.06 -32.13 -18.24
N ASN A 178 4.46 -32.17 -16.97
CA ASN A 178 3.63 -32.69 -15.89
C ASN A 178 2.93 -31.58 -15.18
N LEU A 179 1.62 -31.50 -15.40
CA LEU A 179 0.72 -30.56 -14.76
C LEU A 179 0.24 -31.12 -13.43
N ASP A 180 0.36 -30.36 -12.37
CA ASP A 180 -0.30 -30.63 -11.10
C ASP A 180 -1.58 -29.77 -11.04
N VAL A 181 -2.73 -30.44 -11.04
CA VAL A 181 -4.04 -29.83 -10.98
C VAL A 181 -4.73 -30.30 -9.70
N ALA A 182 -4.90 -29.37 -8.76
CA ALA A 182 -5.49 -29.68 -7.46
C ALA A 182 -4.87 -30.93 -6.78
N GLY A 183 -3.57 -31.16 -7.00
CA GLY A 183 -2.85 -32.29 -6.45
C GLY A 183 -2.95 -33.58 -7.26
N GLN A 184 -3.58 -33.57 -8.43
CA GLN A 184 -3.54 -34.67 -9.38
C GLN A 184 -2.53 -34.40 -10.50
N ALA A 185 -1.60 -35.30 -10.70
CA ALA A 185 -0.62 -35.19 -11.78
C ALA A 185 -1.24 -35.62 -13.12
N ARG A 186 -1.15 -34.74 -14.13
CA ARG A 186 -1.56 -34.99 -15.50
C ARG A 186 -0.40 -34.72 -16.44
N SER A 187 -0.15 -35.58 -17.40
CA SER A 187 0.93 -35.42 -18.37
C SER A 187 0.38 -34.93 -19.70
N VAL A 188 0.85 -33.75 -20.15
CA VAL A 188 0.44 -33.17 -21.44
C VAL A 188 1.64 -32.99 -22.36
N ARG A 189 1.40 -32.91 -23.68
CA ARG A 189 2.42 -32.71 -24.70
C ARG A 189 2.40 -31.31 -25.26
N LEU A 190 3.56 -30.69 -25.37
CA LEU A 190 3.73 -29.41 -26.02
C LEU A 190 3.72 -29.58 -27.56
N VAL A 191 2.65 -29.11 -28.22
CA VAL A 191 2.47 -29.27 -29.68
C VAL A 191 2.61 -27.96 -30.44
N GLY A 192 2.62 -26.81 -29.75
CA GLY A 192 2.73 -25.51 -30.39
C GLY A 192 3.42 -24.48 -29.50
N ILE A 193 4.06 -23.52 -30.15
CA ILE A 193 4.66 -22.35 -29.50
C ILE A 193 4.09 -21.11 -30.18
N LEU A 194 3.42 -20.26 -29.40
CA LEU A 194 2.82 -19.01 -29.88
C LEU A 194 3.89 -17.94 -30.07
N THR A 195 4.03 -17.45 -31.29
CA THR A 195 4.87 -16.29 -31.62
C THR A 195 3.97 -15.09 -31.81
N VAL A 196 4.00 -14.15 -30.87
CA VAL A 196 3.17 -12.95 -30.91
C VAL A 196 4.00 -11.76 -31.34
N ASN A 197 3.58 -11.06 -32.40
CA ASN A 197 4.32 -9.94 -32.98
C ASN A 197 4.23 -8.65 -32.15
N ASP A 198 3.20 -8.52 -31.34
CA ASP A 198 3.02 -7.38 -30.44
C ASP A 198 3.72 -7.62 -29.09
N ASN A 199 4.59 -6.68 -28.72
CA ASN A 199 5.34 -6.74 -27.45
C ASN A 199 4.46 -6.73 -26.19
N LEU A 200 3.25 -6.19 -26.26
CA LEU A 200 2.31 -6.15 -25.11
C LEU A 200 1.68 -7.53 -24.93
N ASN A 201 1.10 -8.09 -25.97
CA ASN A 201 0.49 -9.41 -25.93
C ASN A 201 1.51 -10.52 -25.63
N ARG A 202 2.73 -10.39 -26.14
CA ARG A 202 3.83 -11.32 -25.87
C ARG A 202 4.10 -11.46 -24.37
N ARG A 203 4.11 -10.36 -23.61
CA ARG A 203 4.34 -10.34 -22.15
C ARG A 203 3.13 -10.82 -21.36
N ALA A 204 1.94 -10.51 -21.82
CA ALA A 204 0.71 -10.93 -21.20
C ALA A 204 0.57 -12.47 -21.15
N LEU A 205 1.07 -13.16 -22.18
CA LEU A 205 0.90 -14.60 -22.34
C LEU A 205 1.98 -15.44 -21.65
N THR A 206 2.94 -14.86 -20.95
CA THR A 206 4.10 -15.60 -20.36
C THR A 206 3.68 -16.68 -19.35
N ASN A 207 2.55 -16.48 -18.65
CA ASN A 207 2.06 -17.42 -17.63
C ASN A 207 0.82 -18.20 -18.07
N PHE A 208 0.58 -18.30 -19.39
CA PHE A 208 -0.57 -18.98 -19.96
C PHE A 208 -0.15 -20.26 -20.64
N LEU A 209 -0.98 -21.27 -20.44
CA LEU A 209 -1.02 -22.51 -21.21
C LEU A 209 -2.35 -22.57 -21.92
N PHE A 210 -2.36 -22.90 -23.19
CA PHE A 210 -3.58 -23.05 -23.98
C PHE A 210 -3.77 -24.51 -24.32
N ALA A 211 -5.00 -24.97 -24.18
CA ALA A 211 -5.45 -26.28 -24.60
C ALA A 211 -6.74 -26.16 -25.42
N ASP A 212 -7.16 -27.19 -26.13
CA ASP A 212 -8.52 -27.26 -26.60
C ASP A 212 -9.49 -27.46 -25.41
N ILE A 213 -10.78 -27.20 -25.62
CA ILE A 213 -11.78 -27.23 -24.54
C ILE A 213 -11.83 -28.59 -23.89
N ALA A 214 -11.86 -29.68 -24.67
CA ALA A 214 -11.99 -31.04 -24.17
C ALA A 214 -10.76 -31.43 -23.34
N THR A 215 -9.55 -31.13 -23.80
CA THR A 215 -8.32 -31.32 -23.03
C THR A 215 -8.34 -30.50 -21.73
N ALA A 216 -8.75 -29.24 -21.78
CA ALA A 216 -8.83 -28.40 -20.60
C ALA A 216 -9.87 -28.92 -19.57
N GLN A 217 -11.03 -29.37 -20.03
CA GLN A 217 -12.04 -29.97 -19.18
C GLN A 217 -11.53 -31.25 -18.51
N GLU A 218 -10.85 -32.11 -19.28
CA GLU A 218 -10.28 -33.37 -18.77
C GLU A 218 -9.18 -33.06 -17.72
N VAL A 219 -8.29 -32.14 -18.03
CA VAL A 219 -7.20 -31.73 -17.13
C VAL A 219 -7.74 -31.11 -15.85
N LEU A 220 -8.76 -30.24 -15.95
CA LEU A 220 -9.33 -29.51 -14.80
C LEU A 220 -10.46 -30.29 -14.09
N GLY A 221 -10.81 -31.50 -14.56
CA GLY A 221 -11.87 -32.31 -13.97
C GLY A 221 -13.27 -31.72 -14.16
N GLN A 222 -13.50 -31.02 -15.27
CA GLN A 222 -14.80 -30.38 -15.62
C GLN A 222 -15.57 -31.18 -16.68
N VAL A 223 -15.17 -32.39 -16.94
CA VAL A 223 -15.91 -33.35 -17.79
C VAL A 223 -17.15 -33.80 -17.06
N GLY A 224 -18.28 -33.94 -17.75
CA GLY A 224 -19.54 -34.49 -17.18
C GLY A 224 -19.33 -35.89 -16.59
N THR A 225 -19.97 -36.14 -15.46
CA THR A 225 -20.01 -37.49 -14.87
C THR A 225 -20.96 -38.39 -15.67
N PRO A 226 -20.90 -39.72 -15.51
CA PRO A 226 -21.86 -40.65 -16.20
C PRO A 226 -23.33 -40.33 -15.95
N ASP A 227 -23.65 -39.66 -14.83
CA ASP A 227 -24.99 -39.23 -14.48
C ASP A 227 -25.31 -37.80 -14.99
N GLU A 228 -24.28 -36.96 -15.19
CA GLU A 228 -24.34 -35.66 -15.86
C GLU A 228 -23.62 -35.78 -17.21
N SER A 229 -24.35 -35.99 -18.28
CA SER A 229 -23.84 -36.27 -19.61
C SER A 229 -23.16 -35.08 -20.30
N GLU A 230 -23.12 -33.92 -19.69
CA GLU A 230 -22.64 -32.65 -20.28
C GLU A 230 -21.46 -32.06 -19.52
N GLY A 231 -20.45 -31.63 -20.29
CA GLY A 231 -19.28 -30.94 -19.71
C GLY A 231 -19.63 -29.55 -19.16
N ARG A 232 -18.69 -28.98 -18.39
CA ARG A 232 -18.83 -27.65 -17.80
C ARG A 232 -17.86 -26.69 -18.45
N LEU A 233 -18.33 -25.43 -18.64
CA LEU A 233 -17.54 -24.30 -19.09
C LEU A 233 -17.33 -23.34 -17.92
N SER A 234 -16.22 -22.67 -17.88
CA SER A 234 -15.99 -21.63 -16.87
C SER A 234 -16.82 -20.38 -17.16
N GLU A 235 -16.85 -19.98 -18.43
CA GLU A 235 -17.60 -18.83 -18.92
C GLU A 235 -17.82 -18.94 -20.44
N ILE A 236 -18.75 -18.12 -20.96
CA ILE A 236 -18.95 -17.95 -22.41
C ILE A 236 -18.77 -16.46 -22.72
N ASP A 237 -17.72 -16.12 -23.45
CA ASP A 237 -17.47 -14.75 -23.91
C ASP A 237 -18.40 -14.36 -25.06
N LEU A 238 -18.89 -13.09 -25.08
CA LEU A 238 -19.82 -12.56 -26.06
C LEU A 238 -19.36 -11.18 -26.55
N ILE A 239 -19.57 -10.91 -27.85
CA ILE A 239 -19.47 -9.55 -28.42
C ILE A 239 -20.89 -9.09 -28.77
N VAL A 240 -21.50 -8.32 -27.89
CA VAL A 240 -22.85 -7.77 -28.09
C VAL A 240 -22.74 -6.25 -28.18
N GLN A 241 -23.13 -5.70 -29.34
CA GLN A 241 -23.06 -4.24 -29.60
C GLN A 241 -24.42 -3.55 -29.43
N ARG A 242 -25.50 -4.31 -29.43
CA ARG A 242 -26.87 -3.78 -29.36
C ARG A 242 -27.51 -4.08 -28.02
N PRO A 243 -28.00 -3.05 -27.28
CA PRO A 243 -28.64 -3.24 -25.98
C PRO A 243 -29.87 -4.17 -25.99
N ASP A 244 -30.66 -4.14 -27.08
CA ASP A 244 -31.83 -5.00 -27.26
C ASP A 244 -31.48 -6.51 -27.27
N LEU A 245 -30.31 -6.86 -27.83
CA LEU A 245 -29.82 -8.23 -27.79
C LEU A 245 -29.33 -8.65 -26.38
N VAL A 246 -28.82 -7.72 -25.59
CA VAL A 246 -28.39 -8.00 -24.21
C VAL A 246 -29.59 -8.43 -23.37
N GLU A 247 -30.71 -7.68 -23.46
CA GLU A 247 -31.95 -8.02 -22.75
C GLU A 247 -32.55 -9.34 -23.25
N ALA A 248 -32.53 -9.57 -24.57
CA ALA A 248 -33.06 -10.79 -25.17
C ALA A 248 -32.27 -12.05 -24.73
N ILE A 249 -30.93 -11.95 -24.71
CA ILE A 249 -30.06 -13.04 -24.25
C ILE A 249 -30.32 -13.29 -22.76
N ALA A 250 -30.32 -12.24 -21.93
CA ALA A 250 -30.54 -12.38 -20.48
C ALA A 250 -31.90 -13.04 -20.14
N ALA A 251 -32.95 -12.75 -20.92
CA ALA A 251 -34.25 -13.32 -20.70
C ALA A 251 -34.38 -14.82 -21.06
N GLN A 252 -33.45 -15.35 -21.87
CA GLN A 252 -33.45 -16.76 -22.31
C GLN A 252 -32.43 -17.64 -21.56
N LEU A 253 -31.61 -17.03 -20.68
CA LEU A 253 -30.69 -17.81 -19.87
C LEU A 253 -31.45 -18.72 -18.88
N PRO A 254 -30.98 -19.94 -18.66
CA PRO A 254 -31.58 -20.83 -17.66
C PRO A 254 -31.32 -20.28 -16.26
N GLU A 255 -32.12 -20.74 -15.30
CA GLU A 255 -31.86 -20.45 -13.87
C GLU A 255 -30.44 -20.89 -13.47
N GLY A 256 -29.77 -20.11 -12.62
CA GLY A 256 -28.41 -20.39 -12.16
C GLY A 256 -27.32 -19.87 -13.09
N VAL A 257 -27.65 -19.16 -14.17
CA VAL A 257 -26.68 -18.54 -15.10
C VAL A 257 -27.04 -17.08 -15.29
N LYS A 258 -26.04 -16.20 -15.39
CA LYS A 258 -26.25 -14.76 -15.57
C LYS A 258 -25.35 -14.16 -16.65
N LEU A 259 -25.79 -13.05 -17.22
CA LEU A 259 -25.04 -12.24 -18.14
C LEU A 259 -24.40 -11.06 -17.42
N GLU A 260 -23.08 -10.97 -17.47
CA GLU A 260 -22.30 -9.88 -16.89
C GLU A 260 -21.53 -9.09 -17.96
N THR A 261 -21.28 -7.81 -17.70
CA THR A 261 -20.40 -7.02 -18.56
C THR A 261 -18.93 -7.33 -18.28
N ALA A 262 -18.09 -7.39 -19.31
CA ALA A 262 -16.66 -7.61 -19.14
C ALA A 262 -15.96 -6.50 -18.30
N GLU A 263 -16.55 -5.29 -18.25
CA GLU A 263 -16.07 -4.19 -17.42
C GLU A 263 -16.33 -4.41 -15.92
N ALA A 264 -17.37 -5.12 -15.54
CA ALA A 264 -17.70 -5.35 -14.13
C ALA A 264 -16.56 -6.08 -13.38
N GLN A 265 -15.95 -7.06 -14.02
CA GLN A 265 -14.80 -7.78 -13.46
C GLN A 265 -13.55 -6.90 -13.34
N LYS A 266 -13.27 -6.04 -14.35
CA LYS A 266 -12.16 -5.07 -14.31
C LYS A 266 -12.35 -4.08 -13.16
N ASN A 267 -13.56 -3.57 -12.98
CA ASN A 267 -13.89 -2.63 -11.91
C ASN A 267 -13.76 -3.26 -10.51
N ALA A 268 -14.18 -4.51 -10.33
CA ALA A 268 -14.04 -5.22 -9.06
C ALA A 268 -12.59 -5.32 -8.60
N VAL A 269 -11.68 -5.66 -9.52
CA VAL A 269 -10.24 -5.75 -9.20
C VAL A 269 -9.60 -4.39 -8.99
N GLN A 270 -9.98 -3.37 -9.76
CA GLN A 270 -9.50 -2.00 -9.52
C GLN A 270 -9.90 -1.49 -8.13
N GLN A 271 -11.10 -1.81 -7.66
CA GLN A 271 -11.53 -1.47 -6.32
C GLN A 271 -10.71 -2.17 -5.22
N MET A 272 -10.27 -3.42 -5.44
CA MET A 272 -9.42 -4.15 -4.49
C MET A 272 -8.06 -3.48 -4.29
N THR A 273 -7.44 -3.00 -5.37
CA THR A 273 -6.11 -2.40 -5.32
C THR A 273 -6.13 -0.92 -4.94
N ALA A 274 -7.26 -0.22 -5.13
CA ALA A 274 -7.37 1.23 -4.92
C ALA A 274 -7.08 1.67 -3.48
N ALA A 275 -7.54 0.93 -2.48
CA ALA A 275 -7.28 1.23 -1.07
C ALA A 275 -5.79 1.09 -0.72
N PHE A 276 -5.14 0.04 -1.22
CA PHE A 276 -3.71 -0.18 -1.04
C PHE A 276 -2.87 0.91 -1.72
N GLU A 277 -3.22 1.28 -2.95
CA GLU A 277 -2.57 2.36 -3.71
C GLU A 277 -2.67 3.72 -3.00
N LEU A 278 -3.86 4.05 -2.50
CA LEU A 278 -4.08 5.29 -1.74
C LEU A 278 -3.25 5.35 -0.45
N ASN A 279 -3.15 4.25 0.28
CA ASN A 279 -2.32 4.18 1.48
C ASN A 279 -0.83 4.38 1.18
N LEU A 280 -0.30 3.73 0.15
CA LEU A 280 1.09 3.93 -0.28
C LEU A 280 1.34 5.36 -0.79
N THR A 281 0.40 5.92 -1.55
CA THR A 281 0.47 7.31 -2.03
C THR A 281 0.49 8.30 -0.88
N ALA A 282 -0.33 8.09 0.14
CA ALA A 282 -0.35 8.95 1.32
C ALA A 282 0.97 8.88 2.11
N LEU A 283 1.56 7.70 2.27
CA LEU A 283 2.89 7.56 2.88
C LEU A 283 3.97 8.29 2.07
N SER A 284 3.90 8.27 0.74
CA SER A 284 4.83 9.01 -0.12
C SER A 284 4.67 10.52 0.01
N LEU A 285 3.43 11.02 0.07
CA LEU A 285 3.13 12.44 0.31
C LEU A 285 3.64 12.91 1.67
N LEU A 286 3.57 12.05 2.66
CA LEU A 286 4.08 12.35 4.00
C LEU A 286 5.60 12.55 4.01
N ALA A 287 6.36 11.73 3.27
CA ALA A 287 7.79 11.94 3.08
C ALA A 287 8.09 13.21 2.27
N LEU A 288 7.26 13.54 1.29
CA LEU A 288 7.37 14.79 0.54
C LEU A 288 7.19 16.00 1.45
N VAL A 289 6.22 15.96 2.40
CA VAL A 289 6.02 17.03 3.40
C VAL A 289 7.29 17.23 4.24
N VAL A 290 7.91 16.15 4.71
CA VAL A 290 9.19 16.24 5.44
C VAL A 290 10.28 16.85 4.56
N GLY A 291 10.35 16.46 3.28
CA GLY A 291 11.23 17.09 2.29
C GLY A 291 10.98 18.59 2.10
N MET A 292 9.73 19.02 2.05
CA MET A 292 9.35 20.45 1.97
C MET A 292 9.81 21.24 3.19
N PHE A 293 9.71 20.69 4.40
CA PHE A 293 10.26 21.31 5.60
C PHE A 293 11.77 21.52 5.51
N LEU A 294 12.49 20.56 4.94
CA LEU A 294 13.92 20.66 4.71
C LEU A 294 14.28 21.81 3.75
N ILE A 295 13.55 21.90 2.63
CA ILE A 295 13.74 22.93 1.62
C ILE A 295 13.44 24.31 2.22
N TYR A 296 12.27 24.45 2.87
CA TYR A 296 11.88 25.67 3.56
C TYR A 296 12.97 26.14 4.53
N ASN A 297 13.47 25.24 5.35
CA ASN A 297 14.51 25.55 6.33
C ASN A 297 15.82 26.00 5.68
N THR A 298 16.26 25.30 4.64
CA THR A 298 17.49 25.63 3.91
C THR A 298 17.37 26.97 3.18
N VAL A 299 16.24 27.24 2.53
CA VAL A 299 16.02 28.51 1.82
C VAL A 299 15.84 29.67 2.80
N THR A 300 15.08 29.50 3.87
CA THR A 300 14.92 30.51 4.94
C THR A 300 16.28 30.91 5.49
N PHE A 301 17.12 29.92 5.78
CA PHE A 301 18.47 30.20 6.23
C PHE A 301 19.29 30.97 5.21
N SER A 302 19.31 30.53 3.95
CA SER A 302 20.01 31.23 2.87
C SER A 302 19.57 32.70 2.75
N VAL A 303 18.27 32.96 2.87
CA VAL A 303 17.67 34.28 2.85
C VAL A 303 18.14 35.13 4.04
N VAL A 304 18.02 34.59 5.25
CA VAL A 304 18.39 35.32 6.48
C VAL A 304 19.87 35.71 6.47
N GLN A 305 20.74 34.82 6.05
CA GLN A 305 22.18 35.04 5.99
C GLN A 305 22.57 36.13 4.96
N ARG A 306 21.76 36.25 3.90
CA ARG A 306 21.99 37.22 2.82
C ARG A 306 21.26 38.53 3.05
N ARG A 307 20.52 38.71 4.13
CA ARG A 307 19.78 39.95 4.42
C ARG A 307 20.64 41.23 4.33
N PRO A 308 21.89 41.27 4.90
CA PRO A 308 22.71 42.48 4.76
C PRO A 308 23.02 42.80 3.29
N ILE A 309 23.29 41.75 2.49
CA ILE A 309 23.57 41.90 1.06
C ILE A 309 22.31 42.31 0.29
N PHE A 310 21.15 41.74 0.64
CA PHE A 310 19.88 42.15 0.03
C PHE A 310 19.58 43.62 0.35
N GLY A 311 19.91 44.08 1.57
CA GLY A 311 19.85 45.51 1.93
C GLY A 311 20.73 46.36 1.04
N ILE A 312 22.01 45.99 0.85
CA ILE A 312 22.95 46.67 -0.04
C ILE A 312 22.45 46.69 -1.49
N LEU A 313 22.02 45.54 -2.00
CA LEU A 313 21.47 45.39 -3.35
C LEU A 313 20.23 46.27 -3.56
N ARG A 314 19.37 46.39 -2.55
CA ARG A 314 18.21 47.28 -2.55
C ARG A 314 18.65 48.78 -2.60
N CYS A 315 19.70 49.14 -1.87
CA CYS A 315 20.27 50.50 -1.96
C CYS A 315 20.88 50.78 -3.33
N LEU A 316 21.40 49.77 -4.00
CA LEU A 316 21.94 49.84 -5.36
C LEU A 316 20.87 49.78 -6.46
N GLY A 317 19.56 49.78 -6.09
CA GLY A 317 18.47 49.86 -7.04
C GLY A 317 17.87 48.50 -7.46
N VAL A 318 18.25 47.37 -6.85
CA VAL A 318 17.61 46.06 -7.12
C VAL A 318 16.19 46.08 -6.58
N THR A 319 15.22 45.74 -7.43
CA THR A 319 13.79 45.74 -7.09
C THR A 319 13.38 44.55 -6.21
N GLN A 320 12.25 44.65 -5.53
CA GLN A 320 11.66 43.57 -4.73
C GLN A 320 11.43 42.32 -5.56
N GLY A 321 10.85 42.47 -6.78
CA GLY A 321 10.59 41.39 -7.68
C GLY A 321 11.86 40.68 -8.17
N GLN A 322 12.95 41.41 -8.39
CA GLN A 322 14.24 40.83 -8.77
C GLN A 322 14.84 39.97 -7.66
N LEU A 323 14.72 40.37 -6.38
CA LEU A 323 15.13 39.53 -5.24
C LEU A 323 14.29 38.29 -5.09
N PHE A 324 12.97 38.42 -5.22
CA PHE A 324 12.03 37.29 -5.18
C PHE A 324 12.37 36.25 -6.25
N THR A 325 12.51 36.71 -7.51
CA THR A 325 12.84 35.81 -8.62
C THR A 325 14.25 35.22 -8.55
N LEU A 326 15.21 35.94 -7.95
CA LEU A 326 16.54 35.37 -7.71
C LEU A 326 16.48 34.17 -6.75
N ILE A 327 15.76 34.31 -5.62
CA ILE A 327 15.63 33.25 -4.62
C ILE A 327 14.82 32.06 -5.17
N LEU A 328 13.70 32.31 -5.84
CA LEU A 328 12.92 31.25 -6.48
C LEU A 328 13.72 30.57 -7.61
N GLY A 329 14.48 31.32 -8.39
CA GLY A 329 15.32 30.79 -9.43
C GLY A 329 16.44 29.89 -8.90
N GLU A 330 17.10 30.26 -7.79
CA GLU A 330 18.03 29.37 -7.09
C GLU A 330 17.34 28.08 -6.62
N ALA A 331 16.16 28.21 -5.98
CA ALA A 331 15.38 27.07 -5.54
C ALA A 331 14.94 26.17 -6.73
N ALA A 332 14.58 26.77 -7.87
CA ALA A 332 14.25 26.05 -9.09
C ALA A 332 15.43 25.22 -9.62
N ILE A 333 16.64 25.79 -9.63
CA ILE A 333 17.85 25.06 -10.08
C ILE A 333 18.11 23.85 -9.16
N PHE A 334 18.06 24.06 -7.84
CA PHE A 334 18.28 22.95 -6.89
C PHE A 334 17.18 21.91 -6.95
N SER A 335 15.92 22.33 -7.20
CA SER A 335 14.80 21.40 -7.34
C SER A 335 14.90 20.57 -8.62
N VAL A 336 15.33 21.15 -9.73
CA VAL A 336 15.56 20.38 -10.96
C VAL A 336 16.66 19.33 -10.75
N ILE A 337 17.80 19.71 -10.17
CA ILE A 337 18.89 18.76 -9.89
C ILE A 337 18.44 17.70 -8.89
N GLY A 338 17.80 18.12 -7.79
CA GLY A 338 17.29 17.21 -6.76
C GLY A 338 16.21 16.26 -7.31
N SER A 339 15.30 16.75 -8.14
CA SER A 339 14.25 15.92 -8.74
C SER A 339 14.82 14.94 -9.77
N LEU A 340 15.80 15.33 -10.58
CA LEU A 340 16.47 14.40 -11.49
C LEU A 340 17.22 13.29 -10.75
N LEU A 341 17.96 13.64 -9.70
CA LEU A 341 18.61 12.66 -8.83
C LEU A 341 17.57 11.78 -8.11
N GLY A 342 16.48 12.40 -7.66
CA GLY A 342 15.36 11.71 -7.00
C GLY A 342 14.65 10.72 -7.93
N VAL A 343 14.40 11.10 -9.17
CA VAL A 343 13.86 10.18 -10.18
C VAL A 343 14.82 9.01 -10.40
N GLY A 344 16.12 9.27 -10.56
CA GLY A 344 17.15 8.21 -10.73
C GLY A 344 17.19 7.25 -9.53
N LEU A 345 17.26 7.78 -8.30
CA LEU A 345 17.19 6.98 -7.07
C LEU A 345 15.85 6.26 -6.92
N GLY A 346 14.75 6.92 -7.27
CA GLY A 346 13.41 6.33 -7.22
C GLY A 346 13.24 5.15 -8.18
N ILE A 347 13.86 5.20 -9.35
CA ILE A 347 13.89 4.07 -10.29
C ILE A 347 14.67 2.88 -9.70
N VAL A 348 15.82 3.14 -9.08
CA VAL A 348 16.64 2.08 -8.46
C VAL A 348 15.88 1.45 -7.28
N LEU A 349 15.33 2.26 -6.38
CA LEU A 349 14.54 1.79 -5.25
C LEU A 349 13.25 1.09 -5.72
N GLY A 350 12.57 1.66 -6.71
CA GLY A 350 11.34 1.12 -7.27
C GLY A 350 11.53 -0.27 -7.85
N ARG A 351 12.64 -0.53 -8.55
CA ARG A 351 12.99 -1.87 -9.03
C ARG A 351 13.11 -2.90 -7.92
N SER A 352 13.70 -2.51 -6.79
CA SER A 352 13.81 -3.40 -5.62
C SER A 352 12.46 -3.62 -4.93
N ILE A 353 11.61 -2.60 -4.89
CA ILE A 353 10.28 -2.64 -4.25
C ILE A 353 9.26 -3.40 -5.11
N VAL A 354 9.33 -3.28 -6.45
CA VAL A 354 8.41 -3.98 -7.37
C VAL A 354 8.37 -5.48 -7.09
N GLY A 355 9.53 -6.12 -6.85
CA GLY A 355 9.57 -7.54 -6.51
C GLY A 355 8.77 -7.88 -5.25
N LEU A 356 8.90 -7.06 -4.19
CA LEU A 356 8.17 -7.26 -2.94
C LEU A 356 6.66 -7.03 -3.11
N ILE A 357 6.27 -5.99 -3.85
CA ILE A 357 4.85 -5.69 -4.12
C ILE A 357 4.21 -6.78 -4.97
N THR A 358 4.90 -7.22 -6.03
CA THR A 358 4.42 -8.31 -6.90
C THR A 358 4.19 -9.58 -6.09
N GLN A 359 5.14 -9.93 -5.22
CA GLN A 359 5.01 -11.10 -4.37
C GLN A 359 3.83 -10.96 -3.39
N THR A 360 3.63 -9.77 -2.80
CA THR A 360 2.47 -9.49 -1.95
C THR A 360 1.14 -9.62 -2.71
N ILE A 361 1.08 -9.10 -3.95
CA ILE A 361 -0.11 -9.21 -4.79
C ILE A 361 -0.38 -10.68 -5.13
N ASN A 362 0.65 -11.45 -5.45
CA ASN A 362 0.54 -12.87 -5.73
C ASN A 362 0.08 -13.68 -4.51
N ASP A 363 0.53 -13.30 -3.32
CA ASP A 363 0.15 -13.97 -2.09
C ASP A 363 -1.34 -13.73 -1.74
N PHE A 364 -1.89 -12.53 -1.99
CA PHE A 364 -3.23 -12.16 -1.52
C PHE A 364 -4.32 -12.13 -2.58
N TYR A 365 -4.02 -11.78 -3.83
CA TYR A 365 -5.04 -11.45 -4.81
C TYR A 365 -5.04 -12.34 -6.04
N PHE A 366 -3.94 -12.40 -6.79
CA PHE A 366 -3.84 -13.15 -8.03
C PHE A 366 -2.39 -13.29 -8.49
N VAL A 367 -2.11 -14.32 -9.29
CA VAL A 367 -0.76 -14.57 -9.80
C VAL A 367 -0.43 -13.61 -10.93
N VAL A 368 0.51 -12.68 -10.67
CA VAL A 368 1.07 -11.76 -11.66
C VAL A 368 2.57 -11.93 -11.74
N ASN A 369 3.10 -12.03 -12.92
CA ASN A 369 4.54 -12.04 -13.13
C ASN A 369 5.03 -10.68 -13.65
N VAL A 370 5.57 -9.85 -12.75
CA VAL A 370 6.17 -8.56 -13.13
C VAL A 370 7.67 -8.76 -13.38
N GLN A 371 8.02 -9.25 -14.56
CA GLN A 371 9.43 -9.47 -14.93
C GLN A 371 10.17 -8.18 -15.29
N GLN A 372 9.49 -7.14 -15.73
CA GLN A 372 10.10 -5.88 -16.12
C GLN A 372 9.38 -4.67 -15.57
N VAL A 373 10.16 -3.81 -14.92
CA VAL A 373 9.70 -2.50 -14.46
C VAL A 373 9.57 -1.58 -15.67
N THR A 374 8.34 -1.28 -16.08
CA THR A 374 8.10 -0.35 -17.18
C THR A 374 8.13 1.09 -16.68
N LEU A 375 9.10 1.87 -17.16
CA LEU A 375 9.20 3.30 -16.86
C LEU A 375 8.14 4.05 -17.70
N ALA A 376 7.05 4.47 -17.06
CA ALA A 376 6.11 5.38 -17.71
C ALA A 376 6.65 6.80 -17.72
N ASN A 377 6.55 7.49 -18.84
CA ASN A 377 6.90 8.90 -18.93
C ASN A 377 6.06 9.76 -17.96
N SER A 378 4.85 9.33 -17.64
CA SER A 378 3.99 9.96 -16.64
C SER A 378 4.58 9.93 -15.22
N THR A 379 5.21 8.84 -14.79
CA THR A 379 5.88 8.72 -13.47
C THR A 379 7.06 9.69 -13.38
N ILE A 380 7.87 9.79 -14.45
CA ILE A 380 8.98 10.75 -14.51
C ILE A 380 8.44 12.18 -14.46
N ALA A 381 7.42 12.49 -15.26
CA ALA A 381 6.79 13.81 -15.29
C ALA A 381 6.17 14.18 -13.93
N LYS A 382 5.43 13.28 -13.29
CA LYS A 382 4.89 13.47 -11.94
C LYS A 382 6.01 13.75 -10.92
N GLY A 383 7.07 12.93 -10.90
CA GLY A 383 8.21 13.11 -10.01
C GLY A 383 8.87 14.48 -10.17
N LEU A 384 9.12 14.92 -11.41
CA LEU A 384 9.68 16.23 -11.70
C LEU A 384 8.73 17.37 -11.32
N LEU A 385 7.45 17.31 -11.70
CA LEU A 385 6.46 18.34 -11.41
C LEU A 385 6.23 18.50 -9.90
N VAL A 386 6.06 17.41 -9.18
CA VAL A 386 5.84 17.43 -7.74
C VAL A 386 7.10 17.87 -7.00
N GLY A 387 8.30 17.39 -7.41
CA GLY A 387 9.56 17.80 -6.79
C GLY A 387 9.86 19.28 -7.00
N ILE A 388 9.70 19.78 -8.21
CA ILE A 388 9.90 21.20 -8.53
C ILE A 388 8.81 22.06 -7.88
N GLY A 389 7.53 21.65 -8.00
CA GLY A 389 6.39 22.38 -7.44
C GLY A 389 6.46 22.51 -5.92
N SER A 390 6.76 21.42 -5.21
CA SER A 390 6.92 21.40 -3.76
C SER A 390 8.09 22.27 -3.28
N ALA A 391 9.20 22.26 -4.03
CA ALA A 391 10.36 23.10 -3.72
C ALA A 391 10.08 24.60 -3.92
N LEU A 392 9.40 24.95 -5.01
CA LEU A 392 9.00 26.33 -5.27
C LEU A 392 7.98 26.83 -4.23
N PHE A 393 7.02 25.96 -3.88
CA PHE A 393 6.04 26.27 -2.84
C PHE A 393 6.72 26.47 -1.48
N ALA A 394 7.58 25.58 -1.06
CA ALA A 394 8.33 25.68 0.21
C ALA A 394 9.25 26.92 0.25
N SER A 395 9.77 27.34 -0.90
CA SER A 395 10.68 28.50 -1.01
C SER A 395 9.95 29.83 -1.15
N SER A 396 8.65 29.83 -1.48
CA SER A 396 7.86 31.04 -1.74
C SER A 396 7.77 31.93 -0.50
N LEU A 397 7.52 31.36 0.67
CA LEU A 397 7.38 32.10 1.93
C LEU A 397 8.68 32.81 2.34
N PRO A 398 9.86 32.14 2.38
CA PRO A 398 11.14 32.82 2.60
C PRO A 398 11.48 33.87 1.55
N ALA A 399 11.12 33.63 0.28
CA ALA A 399 11.34 34.60 -0.78
C ALA A 399 10.49 35.87 -0.62
N LEU A 400 9.23 35.73 -0.21
CA LEU A 400 8.35 36.85 0.15
C LEU A 400 8.89 37.64 1.35
N GLU A 401 9.44 36.97 2.34
CA GLU A 401 10.07 37.60 3.49
C GLU A 401 11.32 38.41 3.09
N ALA A 402 12.15 37.84 2.21
CA ALA A 402 13.33 38.52 1.67
C ALA A 402 12.95 39.78 0.87
N MET A 403 11.90 39.71 0.07
CA MET A 403 11.39 40.80 -0.75
C MET A 403 10.98 42.01 0.10
N ASN A 404 10.37 41.75 1.26
CA ASN A 404 9.85 42.77 2.16
C ASN A 404 10.89 43.38 3.13
N THR A 405 12.18 42.99 3.03
CA THR A 405 13.22 43.57 3.88
C THR A 405 13.47 45.03 3.50
N THR A 406 13.31 45.93 4.47
CA THR A 406 13.64 47.34 4.29
C THR A 406 15.12 47.62 4.53
N PRO A 407 15.78 48.48 3.73
CA PRO A 407 17.21 48.74 3.85
C PRO A 407 17.62 49.24 5.25
N THR A 408 16.74 49.99 5.92
CA THR A 408 17.00 50.55 7.25
C THR A 408 16.95 49.52 8.39
N LEU A 409 16.16 48.46 8.25
CA LEU A 409 16.04 47.41 9.28
C LEU A 409 17.12 46.32 9.19
N THR A 410 17.89 46.29 8.12
CA THR A 410 19.01 45.31 7.97
C THR A 410 20.15 45.53 8.93
N LEU A 411 20.27 46.74 9.51
CA LEU A 411 21.24 47.09 10.53
C LEU A 411 20.81 46.70 11.97
N GLN A 412 19.55 46.29 12.19
CA GLN A 412 19.03 45.92 13.51
C GLN A 412 18.71 44.40 13.59
N ARG A 413 19.55 43.64 14.30
CA ARG A 413 19.47 42.17 14.46
C ARG A 413 18.24 41.62 15.19
N SER A 414 17.43 42.43 15.85
CA SER A 414 16.47 41.97 16.88
C SER A 414 15.00 41.82 16.46
N THR A 415 14.61 42.20 15.22
CA THR A 415 13.19 42.40 14.87
C THR A 415 12.44 41.11 14.50
N LEU A 416 13.12 40.01 14.12
CA LEU A 416 12.45 38.77 13.73
C LEU A 416 12.00 37.94 14.92
N GLU A 417 12.87 37.79 15.89
CA GLU A 417 12.61 36.96 17.07
C GLU A 417 11.52 37.59 17.94
N SER A 418 11.48 38.92 18.04
CA SER A 418 10.37 39.64 18.71
C SER A 418 9.03 39.47 17.96
N LYS A 419 9.04 39.44 16.61
CA LYS A 419 7.83 39.15 15.81
C LYS A 419 7.31 37.74 16.02
N VAL A 420 8.19 36.71 16.05
CA VAL A 420 7.77 35.33 16.31
C VAL A 420 7.18 35.22 17.71
N GLN A 421 7.75 35.86 18.71
CA GLN A 421 7.18 35.86 20.05
C GLN A 421 5.82 36.57 20.11
N GLN A 422 5.60 37.67 19.36
CA GLN A 422 4.30 38.31 19.23
C GLN A 422 3.27 37.48 18.47
N LEU A 423 3.71 36.60 17.56
CA LEU A 423 2.85 35.70 16.76
C LEU A 423 2.47 34.41 17.50
N LEU A 424 3.05 34.12 18.67
CA LEU A 424 2.73 32.87 19.40
C LEU A 424 1.23 32.66 19.61
N PRO A 425 0.40 33.66 20.04
CA PRO A 425 -1.04 33.45 20.20
C PRO A 425 -1.75 33.17 18.87
N THR A 426 -1.33 33.82 17.78
CA THR A 426 -1.91 33.60 16.45
C THR A 426 -1.54 32.20 15.91
N LEU A 427 -0.36 31.66 16.23
CA LEU A 427 0.02 30.30 15.88
C LEU A 427 -0.83 29.27 16.64
N VAL A 428 -1.18 29.53 17.90
CA VAL A 428 -2.10 28.69 18.67
C VAL A 428 -3.51 28.71 18.06
N LEU A 429 -4.01 29.89 17.66
CA LEU A 429 -5.29 29.98 16.96
C LEU A 429 -5.28 29.28 15.61
N ALA A 430 -4.20 29.39 14.84
CA ALA A 430 -4.04 28.70 13.57
C ALA A 430 -3.97 27.18 13.77
N TRP A 431 -3.30 26.70 14.82
CA TRP A 431 -3.31 25.30 15.22
C TRP A 431 -4.72 24.80 15.53
N LEU A 432 -5.48 25.54 16.36
CA LEU A 432 -6.86 25.19 16.70
C LEU A 432 -7.75 25.14 15.45
N GLY A 433 -7.64 26.14 14.56
CA GLY A 433 -8.39 26.18 13.31
C GLY A 433 -8.06 25.02 12.38
N LEU A 434 -6.77 24.75 12.17
CA LEU A 434 -6.32 23.69 11.25
C LEU A 434 -6.62 22.28 11.80
N THR A 435 -6.39 22.08 13.10
CA THR A 435 -6.72 20.80 13.75
C THR A 435 -8.24 20.62 13.82
N GLY A 436 -9.02 21.66 14.10
CA GLY A 436 -10.47 21.63 14.07
C GLY A 436 -11.02 21.28 12.69
N ALA A 437 -10.49 21.91 11.63
CA ALA A 437 -10.83 21.55 10.24
C ALA A 437 -10.46 20.09 9.93
N GLY A 438 -9.29 19.63 10.39
CA GLY A 438 -8.85 18.24 10.26
C GLY A 438 -9.83 17.27 10.93
N VAL A 439 -10.25 17.55 12.16
CA VAL A 439 -11.21 16.72 12.89
C VAL A 439 -12.58 16.70 12.19
N LEU A 440 -13.02 17.81 11.64
CA LEU A 440 -14.27 17.87 10.86
C LEU A 440 -14.19 17.00 9.61
N LEU A 441 -13.08 17.04 8.86
CA LEU A 441 -12.85 16.17 7.70
C LEU A 441 -12.79 14.67 8.09
N LEU A 442 -12.18 14.36 9.23
CA LEU A 442 -12.11 12.98 9.75
C LEU A 442 -13.49 12.46 10.19
N ARG A 443 -14.37 13.32 10.71
CA ARG A 443 -15.74 12.95 11.08
C ARG A 443 -16.70 12.85 9.89
N TRP A 444 -16.38 13.46 8.78
CA TRP A 444 -17.23 13.42 7.58
C TRP A 444 -17.12 12.08 6.87
N GLN A 445 -17.94 11.13 7.23
CA GLN A 445 -17.87 9.74 6.74
C GLN A 445 -18.09 9.62 5.23
N SER A 446 -19.02 10.39 4.65
CA SER A 446 -19.33 10.33 3.21
C SER A 446 -18.27 10.97 2.30
N ALA A 447 -17.26 11.68 2.87
CA ALA A 447 -16.23 12.38 2.08
C ALA A 447 -15.08 11.46 1.59
N GLY A 448 -15.16 10.15 1.85
CA GLY A 448 -14.21 9.15 1.35
C GLY A 448 -12.81 9.22 1.98
N LEU A 449 -11.90 8.47 1.36
CA LEU A 449 -10.54 8.27 1.88
C LEU A 449 -9.66 9.52 1.72
N VAL A 450 -9.83 10.28 0.62
CA VAL A 450 -9.06 11.49 0.34
C VAL A 450 -9.27 12.54 1.42
N ALA A 451 -10.51 12.73 1.88
CA ALA A 451 -10.82 13.65 2.96
C ALA A 451 -10.22 13.18 4.31
N ALA A 452 -10.17 11.88 4.57
CA ALA A 452 -9.53 11.33 5.76
C ALA A 452 -8.03 11.63 5.78
N PHE A 453 -7.33 11.43 4.66
CA PHE A 453 -5.92 11.81 4.56
C PHE A 453 -5.70 13.32 4.63
N ALA A 454 -6.55 14.14 4.00
CA ALA A 454 -6.49 15.59 4.14
C ALA A 454 -6.66 16.02 5.61
N GLY A 455 -7.57 15.39 6.34
CA GLY A 455 -7.75 15.58 7.78
C GLY A 455 -6.52 15.21 8.59
N LEU A 456 -5.89 14.07 8.30
CA LEU A 456 -4.63 13.63 8.92
C LEU A 456 -3.52 14.65 8.69
N PHE A 457 -3.34 15.13 7.44
CA PHE A 457 -2.33 16.15 7.12
C PHE A 457 -2.62 17.49 7.81
N ALA A 458 -3.90 17.88 7.93
CA ALA A 458 -4.28 19.08 8.64
C ALA A 458 -3.92 19.01 10.13
N VAL A 459 -4.16 17.87 10.79
CA VAL A 459 -3.75 17.63 12.19
C VAL A 459 -2.23 17.68 12.33
N LEU A 460 -1.49 17.05 11.42
CA LEU A 460 -0.04 17.00 11.43
C LEU A 460 0.61 18.38 11.23
N LEU A 461 0.12 19.15 10.25
CA LEU A 461 0.58 20.52 10.01
C LEU A 461 0.18 21.47 11.16
N GLY A 462 -1.02 21.26 11.71
CA GLY A 462 -1.46 21.96 12.91
C GLY A 462 -0.49 21.76 14.08
N ALA A 463 -0.12 20.52 14.36
CA ALA A 463 0.85 20.20 15.42
C ALA A 463 2.24 20.85 15.17
N ALA A 464 2.67 20.95 13.91
CA ALA A 464 3.90 21.68 13.58
C ALA A 464 3.83 23.17 13.95
N LEU A 465 2.66 23.82 13.79
CA LEU A 465 2.44 25.21 14.21
C LEU A 465 2.46 25.40 15.73
N LEU A 466 2.14 24.37 16.49
CA LEU A 466 2.17 24.42 17.96
C LEU A 466 3.60 24.31 18.52
N THR A 467 4.58 23.91 17.72
CA THR A 467 5.97 23.68 18.18
C THR A 467 6.62 24.93 18.81
N PRO A 468 6.53 26.18 18.25
CA PRO A 468 7.12 27.37 18.88
C PRO A 468 6.55 27.68 20.27
N PRO A 469 5.22 27.67 20.51
CA PRO A 469 4.65 27.82 21.84
C PRO A 469 5.14 26.77 22.84
N LEU A 470 5.16 25.49 22.42
CA LEU A 470 5.59 24.37 23.27
C LEU A 470 7.06 24.50 23.69
N ILE A 471 7.95 24.81 22.73
CA ILE A 471 9.38 25.05 23.02
C ILE A 471 9.51 26.18 24.05
N THR A 472 8.74 27.26 23.89
CA THR A 472 8.80 28.41 24.79
C THR A 472 8.40 28.02 26.22
N ILE A 473 7.33 27.26 26.38
CA ILE A 473 6.86 26.81 27.69
C ILE A 473 7.88 25.87 28.34
N VAL A 474 8.33 24.85 27.59
CA VAL A 474 9.26 23.83 28.11
C VAL A 474 10.61 24.43 28.47
N MET A 475 11.18 25.29 27.62
CA MET A 475 12.50 25.87 27.88
C MET A 475 12.48 26.88 29.04
N ARG A 476 11.39 27.64 29.23
CA ARG A 476 11.23 28.49 30.40
C ARG A 476 11.11 27.68 31.69
N GLY A 477 10.41 26.55 31.67
CA GLY A 477 10.28 25.64 32.80
C GLY A 477 11.56 24.84 33.11
N LEU A 478 12.33 24.49 32.06
CA LEU A 478 13.55 23.68 32.20
C LEU A 478 14.74 24.50 32.69
N ALA A 479 14.82 25.80 32.36
CA ALA A 479 15.96 26.66 32.70
C ALA A 479 16.27 26.69 34.22
N PRO A 480 15.30 26.84 35.13
CA PRO A 480 15.55 26.79 36.58
C PRO A 480 15.94 25.41 37.10
N ILE A 481 15.44 24.31 36.45
CA ILE A 481 15.71 22.93 36.86
C ILE A 481 17.08 22.46 36.34
N ALA A 482 17.47 22.85 35.15
CA ALA A 482 18.74 22.42 34.56
C ALA A 482 19.96 23.19 35.15
N GLN A 483 19.76 24.38 35.71
CA GLN A 483 20.85 25.18 36.29
C GLN A 483 21.56 24.49 37.49
N PRO A 484 20.89 23.87 38.49
CA PRO A 484 21.56 23.19 39.57
C PRO A 484 22.26 21.91 39.17
N THR A 485 21.79 21.22 38.14
CA THR A 485 22.33 19.92 37.69
C THR A 485 23.50 20.07 36.69
N LEU A 486 23.40 20.98 35.73
CA LEU A 486 24.34 21.16 34.64
C LEU A 486 25.13 22.49 34.76
N GLY A 487 24.99 23.22 35.89
CA GLY A 487 25.68 24.48 36.12
C GLY A 487 25.37 25.54 35.09
N VAL A 488 26.41 26.24 34.61
CA VAL A 488 26.29 27.34 33.65
C VAL A 488 25.69 26.88 32.33
N PHE A 489 26.01 25.65 31.86
CA PHE A 489 25.50 25.12 30.62
C PHE A 489 23.99 24.86 30.67
N GLY A 490 23.46 24.39 31.80
CA GLY A 490 22.04 24.20 32.05
C GLY A 490 21.22 25.49 31.99
N ARG A 491 21.87 26.65 32.22
CA ARG A 491 21.24 27.98 32.07
C ARG A 491 21.39 28.55 30.67
N ILE A 492 22.53 28.33 30.00
CA ILE A 492 22.82 28.91 28.68
C ILE A 492 22.02 28.19 27.61
N ALA A 493 22.03 26.84 27.54
CA ALA A 493 21.43 26.09 26.46
C ALA A 493 19.90 26.36 26.26
N PRO A 494 19.03 26.34 27.31
CA PRO A 494 17.62 26.69 27.14
C PRO A 494 17.40 28.15 26.70
N ARG A 495 18.22 29.08 27.17
CA ARG A 495 18.10 30.50 26.75
C ARG A 495 18.52 30.70 25.30
N ASP A 496 19.51 30.01 24.84
CA ASP A 496 20.01 30.07 23.48
C ASP A 496 18.97 29.48 22.48
N ILE A 497 18.30 28.39 22.86
CA ILE A 497 17.17 27.85 22.10
C ILE A 497 16.05 28.88 21.99
N LEU A 498 15.69 29.57 23.08
CA LEU A 498 14.67 30.62 23.08
C LEU A 498 15.08 31.85 22.27
N ARG A 499 16.36 32.22 22.23
CA ARG A 499 16.89 33.33 21.42
C ARG A 499 16.89 33.05 19.93
N SER A 500 16.83 31.79 19.52
CA SER A 500 16.79 31.32 18.13
C SER A 500 15.49 30.59 17.81
N LEU A 501 14.40 30.96 18.49
CA LEU A 501 13.11 30.23 18.47
C LEU A 501 12.55 30.03 17.05
N SER A 502 12.65 31.05 16.18
CA SER A 502 12.16 31.01 14.81
C SER A 502 12.73 29.84 13.99
N ARG A 503 13.96 29.44 14.26
CA ARG A 503 14.67 28.40 13.52
C ARG A 503 14.66 27.06 14.24
N THR A 504 14.91 27.14 15.54
CA THR A 504 14.87 25.93 16.38
C THR A 504 13.50 25.26 16.32
N SER A 505 12.41 26.05 16.27
CA SER A 505 11.06 25.50 16.16
C SER A 505 10.81 24.76 14.86
N VAL A 506 11.36 25.24 13.74
CA VAL A 506 11.22 24.55 12.44
C VAL A 506 11.97 23.22 12.44
N ALA A 507 13.18 23.19 13.02
CA ALA A 507 13.94 21.94 13.13
C ALA A 507 13.26 20.91 14.04
N VAL A 508 12.80 21.37 15.21
CA VAL A 508 12.08 20.53 16.16
C VAL A 508 10.76 20.04 15.56
N ALA A 509 10.02 20.91 14.83
CA ALA A 509 8.79 20.51 14.14
C ALA A 509 9.04 19.43 13.08
N ALA A 510 10.07 19.60 12.24
CA ALA A 510 10.40 18.62 11.21
C ALA A 510 10.77 17.26 11.82
N LEU A 511 11.59 17.26 12.87
CA LEU A 511 11.96 16.02 13.59
C LEU A 511 10.75 15.42 14.33
N MET A 512 9.93 16.25 14.99
CA MET A 512 8.70 15.82 15.66
C MET A 512 7.74 15.14 14.67
N VAL A 513 7.47 15.77 13.52
CA VAL A 513 6.62 15.20 12.47
C VAL A 513 7.17 13.87 11.99
N SER A 514 8.45 13.78 11.67
CA SER A 514 9.07 12.54 11.19
C SER A 514 9.00 11.42 12.22
N VAL A 515 9.29 11.73 13.49
CA VAL A 515 9.25 10.75 14.58
C VAL A 515 7.81 10.36 14.92
N SER A 516 6.85 11.29 14.86
CA SER A 516 5.43 10.97 15.09
C SER A 516 4.88 10.01 14.04
N VAL A 517 5.32 10.14 12.79
CA VAL A 517 4.99 9.17 11.74
C VAL A 517 5.57 7.80 12.04
N ILE A 518 6.83 7.74 12.51
CA ILE A 518 7.44 6.46 12.92
C ILE A 518 6.61 5.82 14.03
N VAL A 519 6.21 6.59 15.05
CA VAL A 519 5.36 6.09 16.16
C VAL A 519 4.00 5.62 15.61
N GLY A 520 3.31 6.48 14.85
CA GLY A 520 1.97 6.21 14.33
C GLY A 520 1.91 4.95 13.48
N VAL A 521 2.83 4.84 12.53
CA VAL A 521 2.93 3.67 11.63
C VAL A 521 3.37 2.42 12.40
N SER A 522 4.32 2.54 13.36
CA SER A 522 4.75 1.37 14.15
C SER A 522 3.63 0.82 15.03
N ILE A 523 2.82 1.69 15.66
CA ILE A 523 1.64 1.28 16.42
C ILE A 523 0.61 0.63 15.49
N MET A 524 0.34 1.22 14.33
CA MET A 524 -0.62 0.66 13.36
C MET A 524 -0.21 -0.73 12.90
N VAL A 525 1.04 -0.91 12.44
CA VAL A 525 1.55 -2.21 11.96
C VAL A 525 1.59 -3.23 13.10
N GLY A 526 2.05 -2.83 14.29
CA GLY A 526 2.07 -3.70 15.46
C GLY A 526 0.66 -4.11 15.93
N SER A 527 -0.29 -3.18 15.89
CA SER A 527 -1.69 -3.45 16.19
C SER A 527 -2.31 -4.41 15.19
N PHE A 528 -2.05 -4.21 13.89
CA PHE A 528 -2.53 -5.12 12.87
C PHE A 528 -1.96 -6.52 13.05
N ARG A 529 -0.63 -6.63 13.24
CA ARG A 529 0.00 -7.93 13.50
C ARG A 529 -0.56 -8.61 14.74
N GLY A 530 -0.72 -7.88 15.83
CA GLY A 530 -1.32 -8.40 17.06
C GLY A 530 -2.76 -8.87 16.86
N THR A 531 -3.55 -8.10 16.13
CA THR A 531 -4.95 -8.44 15.81
C THR A 531 -5.03 -9.71 14.96
N VAL A 532 -4.17 -9.84 13.93
CA VAL A 532 -4.14 -11.04 13.07
C VAL A 532 -3.69 -12.27 13.86
N VAL A 533 -2.64 -12.15 14.70
CA VAL A 533 -2.21 -13.27 15.58
C VAL A 533 -3.33 -13.72 16.49
N GLN A 534 -3.99 -12.78 17.15
CA GLN A 534 -5.10 -13.09 18.06
C GLN A 534 -6.28 -13.71 17.31
N TRP A 535 -6.61 -13.19 16.14
CA TRP A 535 -7.68 -13.74 15.30
C TRP A 535 -7.37 -15.16 14.84
N LEU A 536 -6.14 -15.43 14.36
CA LEU A 536 -5.70 -16.79 14.01
C LEU A 536 -5.77 -17.73 15.23
N ASP A 537 -5.35 -17.24 16.39
CA ASP A 537 -5.38 -18.01 17.63
C ASP A 537 -6.79 -18.35 18.11
N GLN A 538 -7.77 -17.51 17.79
CA GLN A 538 -9.16 -17.71 18.19
C GLN A 538 -9.98 -18.49 17.15
N THR A 539 -9.66 -18.31 15.87
CA THR A 539 -10.46 -18.87 14.77
C THR A 539 -9.96 -20.24 14.34
N LEU A 540 -8.63 -20.44 14.28
CA LEU A 540 -8.04 -21.70 13.84
C LEU A 540 -7.73 -22.58 15.04
N GLN A 541 -8.66 -23.49 15.40
CA GLN A 541 -8.53 -24.39 16.54
C GLN A 541 -8.34 -25.86 16.15
N ALA A 542 -8.58 -26.25 14.88
CA ALA A 542 -8.22 -27.60 14.41
C ALA A 542 -6.70 -27.82 14.45
N ASP A 543 -6.28 -29.04 14.71
CA ASP A 543 -4.85 -29.42 14.82
C ASP A 543 -4.19 -29.53 13.47
N ILE A 544 -4.94 -30.03 12.46
CA ILE A 544 -4.47 -30.26 11.09
C ILE A 544 -5.49 -29.67 10.12
N TYR A 545 -5.00 -29.03 9.09
CA TYR A 545 -5.78 -28.52 7.96
C TYR A 545 -5.36 -29.27 6.70
N VAL A 546 -6.38 -29.79 5.97
CA VAL A 546 -6.20 -30.51 4.73
C VAL A 546 -6.93 -29.79 3.60
N SER A 547 -6.22 -29.48 2.54
CA SER A 547 -6.78 -28.88 1.31
C SER A 547 -5.97 -29.34 0.09
N PRO A 548 -6.47 -29.18 -1.13
CA PRO A 548 -5.61 -29.22 -2.29
C PRO A 548 -4.50 -28.16 -2.21
N PRO A 549 -3.37 -28.33 -2.91
CA PRO A 549 -2.32 -27.31 -2.97
C PRO A 549 -2.89 -25.98 -3.48
N THR A 550 -2.71 -24.91 -2.69
CA THR A 550 -3.18 -23.57 -3.06
C THR A 550 -2.20 -22.87 -4.00
N THR A 551 -2.69 -22.16 -4.98
CA THR A 551 -1.87 -21.32 -5.87
C THR A 551 -1.69 -19.90 -5.31
N THR A 552 -2.62 -19.45 -4.46
CA THR A 552 -2.54 -18.20 -3.72
C THR A 552 -3.01 -18.42 -2.29
N ALA A 553 -2.55 -17.61 -1.35
CA ALA A 553 -2.90 -17.74 0.07
C ALA A 553 -4.42 -17.66 0.34
N ASN A 554 -5.18 -17.09 -0.57
CA ASN A 554 -6.61 -16.78 -0.38
C ASN A 554 -7.57 -17.55 -1.31
N ARG A 555 -7.09 -18.44 -2.19
CA ARG A 555 -7.94 -19.24 -3.09
C ARG A 555 -7.48 -20.70 -3.11
N VAL A 556 -8.35 -21.57 -2.61
CA VAL A 556 -8.27 -23.00 -2.87
C VAL A 556 -8.92 -23.23 -4.24
N LEU A 557 -8.11 -23.55 -5.25
CA LEU A 557 -8.58 -23.70 -6.64
C LEU A 557 -9.03 -25.10 -6.99
N GLY A 558 -8.94 -26.02 -6.07
CA GLY A 558 -9.38 -27.40 -6.23
C GLY A 558 -10.27 -27.85 -5.10
N LYS A 559 -10.86 -29.00 -5.24
CA LYS A 559 -11.65 -29.64 -4.19
C LYS A 559 -10.97 -30.95 -3.79
N VAL A 560 -11.13 -31.32 -2.53
CA VAL A 560 -10.70 -32.62 -2.03
C VAL A 560 -11.63 -33.68 -2.62
N ASP A 561 -11.05 -34.79 -3.10
CA ASP A 561 -11.85 -35.92 -3.59
C ASP A 561 -12.84 -36.37 -2.50
N PRO A 562 -14.13 -36.54 -2.81
CA PRO A 562 -15.13 -36.94 -1.82
C PRO A 562 -14.80 -38.22 -1.08
N ALA A 563 -14.16 -39.19 -1.76
CA ALA A 563 -13.74 -40.46 -1.15
C ALA A 563 -12.60 -40.20 -0.13
N ILE A 564 -11.66 -39.30 -0.44
CA ILE A 564 -10.59 -38.91 0.47
C ILE A 564 -11.17 -38.12 1.66
N ALA A 565 -12.10 -37.17 1.40
CA ALA A 565 -12.76 -36.42 2.46
C ALA A 565 -13.49 -37.33 3.44
N GLN A 566 -14.19 -38.34 2.95
CA GLN A 566 -14.86 -39.36 3.77
C GLN A 566 -13.85 -40.23 4.53
N ALA A 567 -12.77 -40.67 3.91
CA ALA A 567 -11.71 -41.43 4.56
C ALA A 567 -11.01 -40.63 5.69
N LEU A 568 -10.82 -39.31 5.50
CA LEU A 568 -10.24 -38.46 6.51
C LEU A 568 -11.13 -38.24 7.74
N ARG A 569 -12.47 -38.30 7.59
CA ARG A 569 -13.40 -38.24 8.73
C ARG A 569 -13.25 -39.43 9.67
N THR A 570 -12.86 -40.59 9.15
CA THR A 570 -12.68 -41.84 9.91
C THR A 570 -11.23 -42.26 10.04
N PHE A 571 -10.29 -41.38 9.76
CA PHE A 571 -8.85 -41.69 9.77
C PHE A 571 -8.38 -41.99 11.21
N PRO A 572 -7.52 -43.03 11.40
CA PRO A 572 -7.03 -43.37 12.72
C PRO A 572 -6.36 -42.17 13.42
N GLY A 573 -6.75 -41.89 14.67
CA GLY A 573 -6.22 -40.78 15.45
C GLY A 573 -6.96 -39.46 15.28
N ILE A 574 -7.98 -39.38 14.39
CA ILE A 574 -8.84 -38.21 14.26
C ILE A 574 -10.09 -38.36 15.13
N ALA A 575 -10.31 -37.41 16.02
CA ALA A 575 -11.47 -37.36 16.91
C ALA A 575 -12.68 -36.66 16.29
N LYS A 576 -12.44 -35.60 15.51
CA LYS A 576 -13.50 -34.81 14.82
C LYS A 576 -12.91 -34.24 13.54
N ALA A 577 -13.73 -34.20 12.50
CA ALA A 577 -13.42 -33.50 11.25
C ALA A 577 -14.53 -32.48 10.95
N VAL A 578 -14.18 -31.30 10.47
CA VAL A 578 -15.09 -30.25 10.02
C VAL A 578 -14.76 -29.94 8.57
N THR A 579 -15.74 -29.95 7.70
CA THR A 579 -15.57 -29.63 6.28
C THR A 579 -15.98 -28.20 5.99
N TYR A 580 -15.32 -27.62 4.99
CA TYR A 580 -15.57 -26.29 4.49
C TYR A 580 -15.73 -26.29 2.99
N ASN A 581 -16.72 -25.53 2.53
CA ASN A 581 -16.81 -25.12 1.14
C ASN A 581 -16.70 -23.59 1.05
N ASP A 582 -16.27 -23.11 -0.09
CA ASP A 582 -16.22 -21.69 -0.40
C ASP A 582 -16.78 -21.43 -1.81
N ALA A 583 -17.53 -20.35 -1.91
CA ALA A 583 -18.09 -19.83 -3.14
C ALA A 583 -17.99 -18.30 -3.16
N GLU A 584 -18.03 -17.73 -4.34
CA GLU A 584 -18.16 -16.28 -4.51
C GLU A 584 -19.62 -15.99 -4.87
N VAL A 585 -20.33 -15.18 -4.05
CA VAL A 585 -21.76 -14.90 -4.20
C VAL A 585 -22.01 -13.40 -4.26
N GLN A 586 -23.05 -13.01 -5.01
CA GLN A 586 -23.48 -11.62 -5.10
C GLN A 586 -24.45 -11.31 -3.97
N VAL A 587 -24.17 -10.25 -3.20
CA VAL A 587 -25.09 -9.68 -2.21
C VAL A 587 -25.86 -8.55 -2.88
N ARG A 588 -27.19 -8.75 -3.05
CA ARG A 588 -28.07 -7.79 -3.74
C ARG A 588 -28.17 -6.45 -3.01
N ASP A 589 -28.18 -6.49 -1.67
CA ASP A 589 -28.33 -5.31 -0.82
C ASP A 589 -27.18 -4.30 -1.01
N PHE A 590 -25.99 -4.76 -1.43
CA PHE A 590 -24.79 -3.96 -1.63
C PHE A 590 -24.28 -3.97 -3.06
N ASP A 591 -24.91 -4.73 -3.95
CA ASP A 591 -24.45 -4.97 -5.35
C ASP A 591 -22.98 -5.38 -5.43
N LYS A 592 -22.58 -6.33 -4.56
CA LYS A 592 -21.18 -6.79 -4.41
C LYS A 592 -21.06 -8.29 -4.32
N SER A 593 -19.95 -8.76 -4.93
CA SER A 593 -19.49 -10.12 -4.75
C SER A 593 -18.69 -10.27 -3.46
N VAL A 594 -19.07 -11.23 -2.63
CA VAL A 594 -18.45 -11.56 -1.34
C VAL A 594 -18.12 -13.05 -1.27
N LYS A 595 -17.25 -13.41 -0.34
CA LYS A 595 -16.92 -14.81 -0.07
C LYS A 595 -18.02 -15.43 0.78
N LEU A 596 -18.64 -16.49 0.27
CA LEU A 596 -19.52 -17.38 1.05
C LEU A 596 -18.69 -18.57 1.54
N ILE A 597 -18.81 -18.90 2.80
CA ILE A 597 -18.25 -20.11 3.41
C ILE A 597 -19.41 -20.96 3.92
N SER A 598 -19.47 -22.23 3.54
CA SER A 598 -20.29 -23.20 4.23
C SER A 598 -19.44 -24.11 5.10
N ALA A 599 -19.95 -24.51 6.25
CA ALA A 599 -19.24 -25.38 7.18
C ALA A 599 -20.24 -26.32 7.87
N ASP A 600 -19.80 -27.58 8.12
CA ASP A 600 -20.57 -28.59 8.84
C ASP A 600 -20.23 -28.64 10.34
N GLY A 601 -19.76 -27.55 10.91
CA GLY A 601 -19.43 -27.39 12.30
C GLY A 601 -18.44 -26.23 12.58
N ASP A 602 -18.36 -25.82 13.84
CA ASP A 602 -17.48 -24.73 14.28
C ASP A 602 -16.04 -25.23 14.50
N VAL A 603 -15.12 -24.80 13.61
CA VAL A 603 -13.68 -25.04 13.77
C VAL A 603 -13.08 -24.20 14.89
N SER A 604 -13.71 -23.10 15.29
CA SER A 604 -13.21 -22.23 16.38
C SER A 604 -13.51 -22.75 17.78
N GLN A 605 -14.33 -23.79 17.88
CA GLN A 605 -14.78 -24.35 19.17
C GLN A 605 -15.34 -23.30 20.14
N GLY A 606 -16.19 -22.41 19.63
CA GLY A 606 -16.78 -21.32 20.41
C GLY A 606 -15.82 -20.18 20.78
N LYS A 607 -14.59 -20.15 20.27
CA LYS A 607 -13.60 -19.10 20.57
C LYS A 607 -13.63 -17.93 19.59
N ARG A 608 -14.43 -18.00 18.53
CA ARG A 608 -14.53 -16.94 17.53
C ARG A 608 -14.99 -15.62 18.15
N PRO A 609 -14.30 -14.51 17.93
CA PRO A 609 -14.73 -13.21 18.44
C PRO A 609 -15.83 -12.62 17.56
N TYR A 610 -16.91 -12.18 18.19
CA TYR A 610 -18.03 -11.51 17.53
C TYR A 610 -18.04 -10.02 17.87
N ALA A 611 -18.32 -9.19 16.86
CA ALA A 611 -18.57 -7.76 17.03
C ALA A 611 -20.00 -7.50 17.51
N TRP A 612 -20.94 -8.40 17.15
CA TRP A 612 -22.34 -8.32 17.54
C TRP A 612 -22.99 -9.71 17.45
N ILE A 613 -23.95 -9.95 18.31
CA ILE A 613 -24.78 -11.16 18.34
C ILE A 613 -26.23 -10.72 18.42
N ARG A 614 -27.12 -11.39 17.69
CA ARG A 614 -28.55 -11.12 17.69
C ARG A 614 -29.09 -11.25 19.12
N PRO A 615 -29.86 -10.25 19.67
CA PRO A 615 -30.19 -10.18 21.10
C PRO A 615 -31.07 -11.29 21.64
N ASP A 616 -31.83 -11.94 20.76
CA ASP A 616 -32.79 -13.02 21.10
C ASP A 616 -32.19 -14.42 20.98
N LEU A 617 -30.94 -14.51 20.52
CA LEU A 617 -30.20 -15.76 20.49
C LEU A 617 -29.77 -16.23 21.89
N GLY A 618 -29.90 -17.54 22.11
CA GLY A 618 -29.28 -18.21 23.25
C GLY A 618 -27.75 -18.07 23.27
N ALA A 619 -27.05 -18.93 23.95
CA ALA A 619 -25.61 -18.69 24.27
C ALA A 619 -24.64 -18.72 23.09
N ASP A 620 -24.90 -19.44 21.97
CA ASP A 620 -23.92 -19.59 20.87
C ASP A 620 -24.57 -19.29 19.48
N PRO A 621 -24.00 -18.31 18.73
CA PRO A 621 -24.41 -18.06 17.35
C PRO A 621 -24.24 -19.26 16.41
N TRP A 622 -23.36 -20.18 16.73
CA TRP A 622 -23.10 -21.33 15.90
C TRP A 622 -24.25 -22.36 16.00
N ASP A 623 -24.86 -22.55 17.19
CA ASP A 623 -26.00 -23.42 17.36
C ASP A 623 -27.19 -22.95 16.51
N ALA A 624 -27.42 -21.64 16.41
CA ALA A 624 -28.43 -21.04 15.55
C ALA A 624 -28.09 -21.18 14.06
N LEU A 625 -26.81 -21.13 13.70
CA LEU A 625 -26.35 -21.36 12.33
C LEU A 625 -26.64 -22.82 11.93
N ASP A 626 -26.24 -23.79 12.74
CA ASP A 626 -26.47 -25.22 12.51
C ASP A 626 -27.99 -25.57 12.45
N ALA A 627 -28.82 -24.81 13.18
CA ALA A 627 -30.28 -24.92 13.08
C ALA A 627 -30.85 -24.27 11.81
N GLY A 628 -30.03 -23.64 10.96
CA GLY A 628 -30.49 -23.01 9.72
C GLY A 628 -31.23 -21.67 9.93
N GLU A 629 -31.07 -21.01 11.09
CA GLU A 629 -31.82 -19.77 11.43
C GLU A 629 -31.39 -18.54 10.64
N GLY A 630 -30.22 -18.57 9.93
CA GLY A 630 -29.75 -17.47 9.11
C GLY A 630 -28.26 -17.53 8.77
N ALA A 631 -27.64 -16.38 8.69
CA ALA A 631 -26.24 -16.22 8.27
C ALA A 631 -25.41 -15.46 9.32
N ILE A 632 -24.14 -15.81 9.46
CA ILE A 632 -23.14 -15.02 10.19
C ILE A 632 -22.35 -14.20 9.16
N ILE A 633 -22.25 -12.88 9.37
CA ILE A 633 -21.59 -11.99 8.42
C ILE A 633 -20.34 -11.36 9.03
N SER A 634 -19.37 -11.01 8.18
CA SER A 634 -18.18 -10.28 8.65
C SER A 634 -18.44 -8.78 8.81
N GLU A 635 -17.70 -8.14 9.71
CA GLU A 635 -17.75 -6.69 9.95
C GLU A 635 -17.47 -5.89 8.66
N ALA A 636 -16.54 -6.36 7.82
CA ALA A 636 -16.13 -5.69 6.58
C ALA A 636 -17.27 -5.54 5.57
N LEU A 637 -18.27 -6.43 5.60
CA LEU A 637 -19.37 -6.44 4.64
C LEU A 637 -20.19 -5.15 4.64
N TYR A 638 -20.47 -4.59 5.82
CA TYR A 638 -21.31 -3.38 5.92
C TYR A 638 -20.54 -2.11 6.28
N LEU A 639 -19.43 -2.18 7.02
CA LEU A 639 -18.66 -0.98 7.40
C LEU A 639 -18.00 -0.31 6.18
N ARG A 640 -17.56 -1.06 5.22
CA ARG A 640 -16.96 -0.52 3.99
C ARG A 640 -17.96 0.26 3.15
N GLU A 641 -19.24 -0.11 3.19
CA GLU A 641 -20.34 0.57 2.50
C GLU A 641 -20.76 1.87 3.19
N GLY A 642 -20.15 2.21 4.31
CA GLY A 642 -20.51 3.38 5.11
C GLY A 642 -21.84 3.24 5.83
N VAL A 643 -22.37 2.02 5.92
CA VAL A 643 -23.60 1.70 6.66
C VAL A 643 -23.25 1.68 8.14
N SER A 644 -23.94 2.50 8.93
CA SER A 644 -23.71 2.63 10.38
C SER A 644 -24.47 1.61 11.22
N GLU A 645 -25.46 0.95 10.63
CA GLU A 645 -26.30 -0.04 11.32
C GLU A 645 -26.08 -1.43 10.73
N ILE A 646 -26.10 -2.45 11.59
CA ILE A 646 -25.99 -3.84 11.19
C ILE A 646 -27.28 -4.24 10.44
N PRO A 647 -27.17 -4.82 9.22
CA PRO A 647 -28.34 -5.25 8.48
C PRO A 647 -29.07 -6.37 9.22
N LYS A 648 -30.41 -6.35 9.19
CA LYS A 648 -31.23 -7.41 9.82
C LYS A 648 -31.22 -8.70 9.02
N SER A 649 -31.07 -8.62 7.71
CA SER A 649 -30.95 -9.73 6.77
C SER A 649 -30.04 -9.38 5.62
N VAL A 650 -29.52 -10.39 4.96
CA VAL A 650 -28.73 -10.26 3.72
C VAL A 650 -29.38 -11.07 2.62
N THR A 651 -29.50 -10.47 1.44
CA THR A 651 -30.12 -11.12 0.27
C THR A 651 -29.01 -11.59 -0.68
N LEU A 652 -28.91 -12.90 -0.86
CA LEU A 652 -27.90 -13.55 -1.70
C LEU A 652 -28.52 -14.00 -3.02
N GLU A 653 -27.78 -13.82 -4.09
CA GLU A 653 -28.07 -14.42 -5.37
C GLU A 653 -27.74 -15.92 -5.30
N THR A 654 -28.72 -16.77 -5.47
CA THR A 654 -28.55 -18.22 -5.49
C THR A 654 -28.98 -18.79 -6.85
N PRO A 655 -28.55 -19.99 -7.23
CA PRO A 655 -29.01 -20.65 -8.44
C PRO A 655 -30.55 -20.80 -8.52
N ALA A 656 -31.23 -20.83 -7.37
CA ALA A 656 -32.68 -20.92 -7.26
C ALA A 656 -33.38 -19.54 -7.10
N GLY A 657 -32.69 -18.43 -7.48
CA GLY A 657 -33.14 -17.04 -7.35
C GLY A 657 -32.67 -16.37 -6.05
N ASP A 658 -33.04 -15.10 -5.87
CA ASP A 658 -32.62 -14.31 -4.73
C ASP A 658 -33.23 -14.86 -3.42
N ARG A 659 -32.41 -15.05 -2.40
CA ARG A 659 -32.81 -15.54 -1.06
C ARG A 659 -32.31 -14.63 0.04
N SER A 660 -33.18 -14.29 0.97
CA SER A 660 -32.85 -13.44 2.11
C SER A 660 -32.64 -14.28 3.37
N PHE A 661 -31.48 -14.11 4.01
CA PHE A 661 -31.08 -14.80 5.22
C PHE A 661 -31.03 -13.82 6.39
N PRO A 662 -31.67 -14.07 7.54
CA PRO A 662 -31.53 -13.26 8.75
C PRO A 662 -30.08 -13.23 9.20
N VAL A 663 -29.59 -12.07 9.68
CA VAL A 663 -28.27 -11.95 10.27
C VAL A 663 -28.31 -12.42 11.72
N ILE A 664 -27.56 -13.48 12.03
CA ILE A 664 -27.47 -14.09 13.37
C ILE A 664 -26.41 -13.35 14.20
N ALA A 665 -25.22 -13.14 13.63
CA ALA A 665 -24.12 -12.50 14.29
C ALA A 665 -23.19 -11.80 13.28
N VAL A 666 -22.38 -10.90 13.80
CA VAL A 666 -21.27 -10.27 13.06
C VAL A 666 -19.95 -10.69 13.68
N PHE A 667 -19.03 -11.23 12.88
CA PHE A 667 -17.73 -11.66 13.36
C PHE A 667 -16.59 -10.79 12.82
N TYR A 668 -15.49 -10.76 13.56
CA TYR A 668 -14.25 -10.13 13.07
C TYR A 668 -13.56 -11.07 12.09
N ASP A 669 -13.38 -10.60 10.85
CA ASP A 669 -12.69 -11.33 9.81
C ASP A 669 -11.66 -10.46 9.11
N TYR A 670 -10.45 -10.98 8.98
CA TYR A 670 -9.32 -10.29 8.34
C TYR A 670 -8.83 -11.05 7.09
N SER A 671 -9.58 -12.07 6.67
CA SER A 671 -9.25 -12.87 5.49
C SER A 671 -9.67 -12.21 4.18
N SER A 672 -10.70 -11.37 4.20
CA SER A 672 -11.25 -10.72 3.01
C SER A 672 -11.64 -9.27 3.30
N ASP A 673 -11.26 -8.37 2.42
CA ASP A 673 -11.66 -6.97 2.45
C ASP A 673 -13.04 -6.72 1.78
N ARG A 674 -13.56 -7.70 1.05
CA ARG A 674 -14.91 -7.65 0.45
C ARG A 674 -16.01 -8.06 1.42
N GLY A 675 -15.64 -8.79 2.45
CA GLY A 675 -16.52 -9.40 3.41
C GLY A 675 -16.69 -10.90 3.19
N THR A 676 -17.18 -11.55 4.24
CA THR A 676 -17.42 -12.99 4.29
C THR A 676 -18.77 -13.25 4.90
N ILE A 677 -19.49 -14.23 4.36
CA ILE A 677 -20.75 -14.74 4.90
C ILE A 677 -20.54 -16.22 5.23
N ILE A 678 -21.01 -16.65 6.38
CA ILE A 678 -21.00 -18.06 6.78
C ILE A 678 -22.43 -18.56 6.79
N LEU A 679 -22.69 -19.69 6.13
CA LEU A 679 -23.92 -20.43 6.15
C LEU A 679 -23.67 -21.86 6.64
N ASP A 680 -24.74 -22.49 7.18
CA ASP A 680 -24.73 -23.91 7.42
C ASP A 680 -24.61 -24.70 6.11
N ASP A 681 -23.92 -25.85 6.17
CA ASP A 681 -23.64 -26.65 4.97
C ASP A 681 -24.93 -27.25 4.36
N ASN A 682 -25.92 -27.59 5.16
CA ASN A 682 -27.20 -28.09 4.63
C ASN A 682 -27.94 -27.00 3.81
N LEU A 683 -27.93 -25.74 4.29
CA LEU A 683 -28.51 -24.61 3.55
C LEU A 683 -27.70 -24.35 2.25
N TYR A 684 -26.40 -24.44 2.32
CA TYR A 684 -25.54 -24.27 1.14
C TYR A 684 -25.85 -25.33 0.09
N GLN A 685 -25.88 -26.59 0.47
CA GLN A 685 -26.22 -27.70 -0.44
C GLN A 685 -27.63 -27.58 -1.02
N GLN A 686 -28.60 -27.16 -0.21
CA GLN A 686 -29.97 -26.95 -0.66
C GLN A 686 -30.10 -25.91 -1.78
N TYR A 687 -29.34 -24.79 -1.73
CA TYR A 687 -29.49 -23.69 -2.67
C TYR A 687 -28.44 -23.66 -3.78
N TRP A 688 -27.21 -24.17 -3.53
CA TRP A 688 -26.13 -24.19 -4.52
C TRP A 688 -25.87 -25.55 -5.14
N HIS A 689 -26.39 -26.61 -4.57
CA HIS A 689 -26.23 -27.99 -5.08
C HIS A 689 -24.76 -28.38 -5.29
N ASP A 690 -23.84 -27.99 -4.40
CA ASP A 690 -22.42 -28.27 -4.44
C ASP A 690 -21.99 -29.04 -3.19
N ASP A 691 -21.78 -30.33 -3.34
CA ASP A 691 -21.37 -31.27 -2.30
C ASP A 691 -19.86 -31.48 -2.19
N ARG A 692 -19.08 -30.76 -3.02
CA ARG A 692 -17.62 -30.89 -3.02
C ARG A 692 -17.05 -30.19 -1.80
N VAL A 693 -15.92 -30.72 -1.27
CA VAL A 693 -15.22 -30.20 -0.09
C VAL A 693 -13.98 -29.38 -0.50
N ALA A 694 -13.92 -28.12 -0.12
CA ALA A 694 -12.77 -27.26 -0.37
C ALA A 694 -11.61 -27.56 0.59
N SER A 695 -11.92 -27.74 1.87
CA SER A 695 -10.90 -28.02 2.90
C SER A 695 -11.53 -28.74 4.10
N LEU A 696 -10.67 -29.37 4.91
CA LEU A 696 -11.05 -29.99 6.17
C LEU A 696 -10.17 -29.48 7.29
N GLY A 697 -10.81 -29.25 8.46
CA GLY A 697 -10.16 -29.05 9.75
C GLY A 697 -10.27 -30.34 10.57
N LEU A 698 -9.15 -30.93 10.95
CA LEU A 698 -9.11 -32.20 11.69
C LEU A 698 -8.64 -31.95 13.12
N PHE A 699 -9.36 -32.50 14.09
CA PHE A 699 -9.00 -32.52 15.48
C PHE A 699 -8.43 -33.88 15.83
N VAL A 700 -7.20 -33.90 16.35
CA VAL A 700 -6.50 -35.12 16.68
C VAL A 700 -6.88 -35.59 18.11
N ALA A 701 -6.96 -36.87 18.33
CA ALA A 701 -7.25 -37.39 19.66
C ALA A 701 -6.11 -37.02 20.65
N PRO A 702 -6.41 -36.81 21.95
CA PRO A 702 -5.44 -36.24 22.90
C PRO A 702 -4.11 -37.02 23.05
N ASP A 703 -4.13 -38.32 22.78
CA ASP A 703 -2.98 -39.20 22.93
C ASP A 703 -2.20 -39.44 21.64
N VAL A 704 -2.51 -38.73 20.56
CA VAL A 704 -1.92 -38.94 19.25
C VAL A 704 -1.07 -37.71 18.85
N SER A 705 0.11 -37.95 18.28
CA SER A 705 0.98 -36.87 17.77
C SER A 705 0.42 -36.26 16.50
N VAL A 706 0.31 -34.93 16.46
CA VAL A 706 -0.12 -34.17 15.29
C VAL A 706 0.83 -34.37 14.13
N GLU A 707 2.13 -34.29 14.37
CA GLU A 707 3.18 -34.42 13.36
C GLU A 707 3.18 -35.81 12.71
N ASP A 708 3.03 -36.86 13.49
CA ASP A 708 2.96 -38.24 12.98
C ASP A 708 1.68 -38.47 12.16
N THR A 709 0.56 -37.91 12.60
CA THR A 709 -0.71 -37.96 11.86
C THR A 709 -0.62 -37.20 10.53
N VAL A 710 0.05 -36.03 10.49
CA VAL A 710 0.29 -35.30 9.23
C VAL A 710 1.07 -36.20 8.24
N GLN A 711 2.15 -36.85 8.70
CA GLN A 711 2.95 -37.76 7.86
C GLN A 711 2.15 -38.97 7.41
N ALA A 712 1.37 -39.59 8.31
CA ALA A 712 0.53 -40.72 7.99
C ALA A 712 -0.53 -40.40 6.92
N ILE A 713 -1.17 -39.21 7.03
CA ILE A 713 -2.12 -38.77 6.00
C ILE A 713 -1.41 -38.54 4.66
N GLN A 714 -0.26 -37.86 4.65
CA GLN A 714 0.51 -37.59 3.43
C GLN A 714 0.96 -38.92 2.76
N GLU A 715 1.41 -39.91 3.52
CA GLU A 715 1.83 -41.20 2.99
C GLU A 715 0.64 -42.03 2.47
N THR A 716 -0.49 -42.03 3.18
CA THR A 716 -1.67 -42.84 2.84
C THR A 716 -2.27 -42.38 1.51
N PHE A 717 -2.37 -41.07 1.28
CA PHE A 717 -2.99 -40.53 0.07
C PHE A 717 -1.98 -40.18 -1.03
N LYS A 718 -0.70 -40.50 -0.83
CA LYS A 718 0.36 -40.29 -1.83
C LYS A 718 0.03 -41.07 -3.11
N GLY A 719 -0.09 -40.32 -4.23
CA GLY A 719 -0.41 -40.88 -5.54
C GLY A 719 -1.91 -41.01 -5.85
N GLN A 720 -2.79 -40.74 -4.91
CA GLN A 720 -4.22 -40.55 -5.16
C GLN A 720 -4.51 -39.05 -5.48
N GLN A 721 -4.24 -38.21 -4.53
CA GLN A 721 -4.32 -36.74 -4.68
C GLN A 721 -3.17 -36.09 -3.86
N SER A 722 -2.47 -35.13 -4.44
CA SER A 722 -1.53 -34.33 -3.66
C SER A 722 -2.32 -33.38 -2.76
N LEU A 723 -2.13 -33.50 -1.46
CA LEU A 723 -2.82 -32.73 -0.45
C LEU A 723 -1.84 -31.83 0.29
N ALA A 724 -2.21 -30.58 0.52
CA ALA A 724 -1.57 -29.71 1.46
C ALA A 724 -2.06 -30.06 2.87
N VAL A 725 -1.38 -30.98 3.53
CA VAL A 725 -1.65 -31.36 4.91
C VAL A 725 -0.73 -30.57 5.81
N GLN A 726 -1.29 -29.63 6.57
CA GLN A 726 -0.52 -28.69 7.38
C GLN A 726 -0.97 -28.73 8.84
N SER A 727 -0.03 -28.75 9.76
CA SER A 727 -0.35 -28.53 11.16
C SER A 727 -0.77 -27.07 11.38
N ASN A 728 -1.58 -26.84 12.40
CA ASN A 728 -1.99 -25.48 12.83
C ASN A 728 -0.79 -24.56 13.00
N ARG A 729 0.28 -25.05 13.63
CA ARG A 729 1.54 -24.30 13.82
C ARG A 729 2.15 -23.86 12.48
N SER A 730 2.23 -24.77 11.51
CA SER A 730 2.79 -24.49 10.19
C SER A 730 1.95 -23.48 9.42
N LEU A 731 0.63 -23.62 9.43
CA LEU A 731 -0.31 -22.69 8.78
C LEU A 731 -0.20 -21.28 9.35
N ARG A 732 -0.13 -21.15 10.68
CA ARG A 732 0.06 -19.86 11.36
C ARG A 732 1.41 -19.23 11.03
N ALA A 733 2.48 -20.03 11.04
CA ALA A 733 3.82 -19.53 10.71
C ALA A 733 3.86 -19.00 9.27
N GLY A 734 3.29 -19.71 8.31
CA GLY A 734 3.18 -19.28 6.92
C GLY A 734 2.37 -17.99 6.77
N SER A 735 1.22 -17.88 7.44
CA SER A 735 0.39 -16.66 7.42
C SER A 735 1.13 -15.44 7.99
N LEU A 736 1.89 -15.62 9.07
CA LEU A 736 2.68 -14.54 9.67
C LEU A 736 3.90 -14.16 8.82
N GLU A 737 4.51 -15.10 8.11
CA GLU A 737 5.60 -14.82 7.18
C GLU A 737 5.13 -13.94 6.01
N ILE A 738 3.97 -14.26 5.42
CA ILE A 738 3.34 -13.44 4.38
C ILE A 738 3.07 -12.02 4.91
N PHE A 739 2.52 -11.93 6.13
CA PHE A 739 2.28 -10.66 6.80
C PHE A 739 3.57 -9.83 6.94
N ASP A 740 4.61 -10.42 7.56
CA ASP A 740 5.87 -9.73 7.85
C ASP A 740 6.56 -9.27 6.53
N ARG A 741 6.43 -10.03 5.45
CA ARG A 741 6.92 -9.68 4.12
C ARG A 741 6.16 -8.50 3.51
N THR A 742 4.85 -8.48 3.63
CA THR A 742 3.99 -7.38 3.14
C THR A 742 4.38 -6.05 3.79
N PHE A 743 4.68 -6.06 5.10
CA PHE A 743 5.06 -4.84 5.82
C PHE A 743 6.56 -4.49 5.75
N ALA A 744 7.39 -5.29 5.06
CA ALA A 744 8.80 -4.96 4.82
C ALA A 744 8.97 -3.62 4.08
N ILE A 745 8.07 -3.30 3.14
CA ILE A 745 8.02 -2.02 2.41
C ILE A 745 7.85 -0.86 3.37
N THR A 746 6.91 -0.97 4.32
CA THR A 746 6.65 0.06 5.33
C THR A 746 7.89 0.31 6.20
N ASN A 747 8.66 -0.73 6.52
CA ASN A 747 9.92 -0.59 7.26
C ASN A 747 10.99 0.15 6.44
N ALA A 748 11.10 -0.09 5.14
CA ALA A 748 12.00 0.65 4.25
C ALA A 748 11.62 2.15 4.17
N LEU A 749 10.33 2.45 4.05
CA LEU A 749 9.82 3.82 4.04
C LEU A 749 10.08 4.54 5.37
N ARG A 750 9.93 3.83 6.51
CA ARG A 750 10.27 4.35 7.84
C ARG A 750 11.76 4.72 7.94
N LEU A 751 12.66 3.87 7.43
CA LEU A 751 14.09 4.15 7.42
C LEU A 751 14.42 5.41 6.59
N LEU A 752 13.83 5.55 5.42
CA LEU A 752 13.98 6.76 4.59
C LEU A 752 13.49 8.02 5.30
N ALA A 753 12.35 7.96 5.99
CA ALA A 753 11.84 9.09 6.78
C ALA A 753 12.83 9.49 7.90
N VAL A 754 13.46 8.52 8.57
CA VAL A 754 14.52 8.79 9.57
C VAL A 754 15.72 9.51 8.96
N VAL A 755 16.17 9.04 7.78
CA VAL A 755 17.31 9.66 7.07
C VAL A 755 16.98 11.10 6.67
N VAL A 756 15.80 11.37 6.13
CA VAL A 756 15.33 12.71 5.76
C VAL A 756 15.27 13.62 7.00
N ALA A 757 14.72 13.12 8.11
CA ALA A 757 14.67 13.86 9.36
C ALA A 757 16.07 14.20 9.90
N PHE A 758 16.99 13.24 9.87
CA PHE A 758 18.40 13.45 10.26
C PHE A 758 19.08 14.56 9.42
N ILE A 759 18.91 14.51 8.10
CA ILE A 759 19.40 15.54 7.18
C ILE A 759 18.80 16.91 7.52
N GLY A 760 17.51 16.97 7.86
CA GLY A 760 16.83 18.19 8.28
C GLY A 760 17.43 18.81 9.53
N VAL A 761 17.62 18.01 10.56
CA VAL A 761 18.26 18.46 11.82
C VAL A 761 19.70 18.91 11.59
N LEU A 762 20.48 18.11 10.84
CA LEU A 762 21.87 18.46 10.50
C LEU A 762 21.95 19.80 9.75
N SER A 763 21.12 20.00 8.75
CA SER A 763 21.04 21.25 7.97
C SER A 763 20.73 22.45 8.86
N THR A 764 19.75 22.31 9.75
CA THR A 764 19.34 23.40 10.66
C THR A 764 20.43 23.74 11.68
N LEU A 765 21.07 22.72 12.28
CA LEU A 765 22.14 22.94 13.25
C LEU A 765 23.37 23.58 12.61
N MET A 766 23.76 23.15 11.42
CA MET A 766 24.83 23.80 10.67
C MET A 766 24.51 25.28 10.38
N SER A 767 23.27 25.56 10.08
CA SER A 767 22.71 26.86 9.84
C SER A 767 22.83 27.77 11.08
N LEU A 768 22.34 27.29 12.20
CA LEU A 768 22.35 28.00 13.48
C LEU A 768 23.77 28.35 13.93
N GLN A 769 24.71 27.44 13.77
CA GLN A 769 26.10 27.65 14.20
C GLN A 769 26.86 28.66 13.36
N LEU A 770 26.64 28.65 12.05
CA LEU A 770 27.28 29.62 11.16
C LEU A 770 26.82 31.05 11.49
N GLU A 771 25.63 31.23 11.99
CA GLU A 771 25.11 32.54 12.36
C GLU A 771 25.65 33.02 13.71
N ARG A 772 25.85 32.07 14.62
CA ARG A 772 26.39 32.37 15.97
C ARG A 772 27.92 32.35 16.04
N THR A 773 28.62 32.27 14.87
CA THR A 773 30.10 32.18 14.81
C THR A 773 30.76 33.28 15.62
N ARG A 774 30.26 34.52 15.57
CA ARG A 774 30.81 35.63 16.37
C ARG A 774 30.57 35.48 17.86
N GLU A 775 29.36 35.09 18.31
CA GLU A 775 29.03 34.83 19.72
C GLU A 775 29.90 33.71 20.28
N LEU A 776 30.07 32.61 19.52
CA LEU A 776 30.89 31.46 19.86
C LEU A 776 32.39 31.86 19.88
N GLY A 777 32.82 32.77 18.97
CA GLY A 777 34.13 33.36 18.97
C GLY A 777 34.43 34.22 20.21
N ILE A 778 33.44 35.02 20.68
CA ILE A 778 33.52 35.81 21.92
C ILE A 778 33.62 34.86 23.12
N LEU A 779 32.80 33.81 23.22
CA LEU A 779 32.87 32.82 24.28
C LEU A 779 34.25 32.13 24.34
N ARG A 780 34.85 31.87 23.19
CA ARG A 780 36.20 31.32 23.13
C ARG A 780 37.26 32.34 23.58
N ALA A 781 37.09 33.58 23.17
CA ALA A 781 38.00 34.68 23.58
C ALA A 781 37.92 34.97 25.08
N THR A 782 36.75 34.74 25.73
CA THR A 782 36.54 34.86 27.18
C THR A 782 36.99 33.63 27.97
N GLY A 783 37.65 32.64 27.34
CA GLY A 783 38.25 31.50 28.01
C GLY A 783 37.53 30.16 27.90
N MET A 784 36.45 30.08 27.15
CA MET A 784 35.76 28.80 26.94
C MET A 784 36.57 27.85 26.07
N THR A 785 36.82 26.63 26.52
CA THR A 785 37.57 25.63 25.79
C THR A 785 36.78 25.04 24.62
N PRO A 786 37.45 24.47 23.57
CA PRO A 786 36.78 23.79 22.48
C PRO A 786 35.86 22.61 22.92
N ARG A 787 36.30 21.92 23.99
CA ARG A 787 35.50 20.80 24.56
C ARG A 787 34.24 21.33 25.23
N GLN A 788 34.30 22.41 25.96
CA GLN A 788 33.16 23.06 26.61
C GLN A 788 32.14 23.57 25.56
N LEU A 789 32.64 24.17 24.48
CA LEU A 789 31.80 24.65 23.38
C LEU A 789 31.12 23.49 22.64
N GLY A 790 31.86 22.41 22.40
CA GLY A 790 31.29 21.16 21.83
C GLY A 790 30.25 20.55 22.74
N ALA A 791 30.48 20.50 24.06
CA ALA A 791 29.53 20.00 25.05
C ALA A 791 28.24 20.86 25.09
N LEU A 792 28.36 22.21 24.99
CA LEU A 792 27.21 23.11 24.92
C LEU A 792 26.38 22.82 23.66
N THR A 793 27.04 22.67 22.51
CA THR A 793 26.35 22.34 21.26
C THR A 793 25.63 20.99 21.33
N LEU A 794 26.30 19.96 21.87
CA LEU A 794 25.67 18.64 22.03
C LEU A 794 24.53 18.68 23.04
N LEU A 795 24.60 19.51 24.08
CA LEU A 795 23.49 19.72 25.02
C LEU A 795 22.31 20.40 24.34
N GLU A 796 22.54 21.47 23.56
CA GLU A 796 21.49 22.14 22.78
C GLU A 796 20.81 21.18 21.82
N THR A 797 21.59 20.40 21.06
CA THR A 797 21.05 19.44 20.10
C THR A 797 20.33 18.29 20.78
N GLY A 798 20.88 17.78 21.90
CA GLY A 798 20.21 16.77 22.73
C GLY A 798 18.87 17.25 23.29
N LEU A 799 18.79 18.49 23.77
CA LEU A 799 17.53 19.10 24.21
C LEU A 799 16.52 19.22 23.06
N MET A 800 16.96 19.66 21.88
CA MET A 800 16.10 19.74 20.71
C MET A 800 15.55 18.36 20.30
N GLY A 801 16.43 17.34 20.27
CA GLY A 801 16.04 15.96 19.98
C GLY A 801 15.08 15.37 21.00
N THR A 802 15.35 15.60 22.29
CA THR A 802 14.47 15.14 23.37
C THR A 802 13.09 15.80 23.31
N MET A 803 13.04 17.12 23.09
CA MET A 803 11.76 17.82 22.91
C MET A 803 11.00 17.32 21.69
N ALA A 804 11.67 17.22 20.54
CA ALA A 804 11.03 16.69 19.32
C ALA A 804 10.50 15.28 19.56
N GLY A 805 11.28 14.41 20.22
CA GLY A 805 10.85 13.07 20.58
C GLY A 805 9.65 13.07 21.52
N VAL A 806 9.72 13.82 22.63
CA VAL A 806 8.61 13.91 23.61
C VAL A 806 7.33 14.45 22.98
N PHE A 807 7.40 15.47 22.12
CA PHE A 807 6.22 16.01 21.43
C PHE A 807 5.72 15.08 20.33
N ALA A 808 6.60 14.26 19.76
CA ALA A 808 6.22 13.27 18.75
C ALA A 808 5.40 12.11 19.33
N LEU A 809 5.55 11.75 20.61
CA LEU A 809 4.83 10.62 21.21
C LEU A 809 3.31 10.82 21.21
N PRO A 810 2.74 11.92 21.75
CA PRO A 810 1.30 12.14 21.72
C PRO A 810 0.79 12.36 20.29
N LEU A 811 1.54 13.05 19.45
CA LEU A 811 1.16 13.24 18.03
C LEU A 811 1.16 11.91 17.29
N GLY A 812 2.17 11.05 17.50
CA GLY A 812 2.24 9.72 16.93
C GLY A 812 1.10 8.80 17.38
N PHE A 813 0.70 8.91 18.66
CA PHE A 813 -0.50 8.23 19.16
C PHE A 813 -1.77 8.69 18.45
N VAL A 814 -1.97 10.00 18.29
CA VAL A 814 -3.11 10.56 17.53
C VAL A 814 -3.09 10.10 16.08
N LEU A 815 -1.92 10.07 15.45
CA LEU A 815 -1.78 9.55 14.09
C LEU A 815 -2.13 8.06 14.01
N ALA A 816 -1.66 7.24 14.97
CA ALA A 816 -2.02 5.83 15.04
C ALA A 816 -3.55 5.65 15.17
N TRP A 817 -4.18 6.43 16.04
CA TRP A 817 -5.64 6.41 16.22
C TRP A 817 -6.39 6.75 14.92
N ILE A 818 -5.96 7.80 14.21
CA ILE A 818 -6.55 8.17 12.90
C ILE A 818 -6.34 7.07 11.88
N LEU A 819 -5.13 6.50 11.80
CA LEU A 819 -4.79 5.43 10.86
C LEU A 819 -5.61 4.17 11.13
N ILE A 820 -5.80 3.77 12.39
CA ILE A 820 -6.50 2.54 12.79
C ILE A 820 -8.02 2.70 12.69
N TYR A 821 -8.59 3.73 13.32
CA TYR A 821 -10.04 3.83 13.49
C TYR A 821 -10.76 4.66 12.42
N VAL A 822 -10.02 5.42 11.61
CA VAL A 822 -10.63 6.21 10.53
C VAL A 822 -10.19 5.69 9.15
N ILE A 823 -8.87 5.68 8.90
CA ILE A 823 -8.34 5.37 7.57
C ILE A 823 -8.47 3.88 7.28
N ASN A 824 -8.05 3.01 8.21
CA ASN A 824 -8.13 1.57 8.01
C ASN A 824 -9.59 1.08 7.83
N VAL A 825 -10.51 1.57 8.66
CA VAL A 825 -11.94 1.22 8.56
C VAL A 825 -12.52 1.64 7.20
N ARG A 826 -12.19 2.87 6.74
CA ARG A 826 -12.65 3.34 5.42
C ARG A 826 -11.98 2.62 4.24
N SER A 827 -10.75 2.11 4.43
CA SER A 827 -10.01 1.41 3.38
C SER A 827 -10.44 -0.04 3.22
N PHE A 828 -10.58 -0.74 4.35
CA PHE A 828 -10.74 -2.20 4.39
C PHE A 828 -12.02 -2.68 5.06
N GLY A 829 -12.75 -1.82 5.77
CA GLY A 829 -14.00 -2.16 6.43
C GLY A 829 -13.86 -2.96 7.72
N TRP A 830 -12.67 -3.19 8.22
CA TRP A 830 -12.45 -3.90 9.49
C TRP A 830 -11.83 -3.04 10.58
N THR A 831 -12.14 -3.36 11.83
CA THR A 831 -11.60 -2.67 13.00
C THR A 831 -10.41 -3.42 13.56
N LEU A 832 -9.26 -2.72 13.67
CA LEU A 832 -8.06 -3.25 14.32
C LEU A 832 -8.10 -2.96 15.82
N GLN A 833 -7.61 -3.90 16.63
CA GLN A 833 -7.43 -3.69 18.06
C GLN A 833 -6.11 -2.97 18.31
N MET A 834 -6.17 -1.75 18.90
CA MET A 834 -4.97 -0.97 19.16
C MET A 834 -4.11 -1.63 20.25
N ALA A 835 -2.91 -2.06 19.88
CA ALA A 835 -1.90 -2.58 20.79
C ALA A 835 -0.84 -1.52 21.09
N LEU A 836 -0.81 -1.04 22.33
CA LEU A 836 0.17 -0.05 22.79
C LEU A 836 1.33 -0.75 23.46
N GLU A 837 2.41 -0.96 22.73
CA GLU A 837 3.63 -1.50 23.28
C GLU A 837 4.63 -0.37 23.59
N GLY A 838 5.12 -0.33 24.82
CA GLY A 838 6.11 0.67 25.27
C GLY A 838 7.37 0.74 24.40
N LYS A 839 7.71 -0.38 23.72
CA LYS A 839 8.88 -0.44 22.82
C LYS A 839 8.82 0.59 21.67
N TYR A 840 7.63 0.86 21.10
CA TYR A 840 7.49 1.81 19.97
C TYR A 840 7.80 3.24 20.41
N PHE A 841 7.33 3.62 21.60
CA PHE A 841 7.57 4.96 22.16
C PHE A 841 9.05 5.15 22.53
N TRP A 842 9.65 4.14 23.18
CA TRP A 842 11.06 4.19 23.57
C TRP A 842 11.99 4.22 22.35
N GLN A 843 11.75 3.38 21.35
CA GLN A 843 12.53 3.36 20.12
C GLN A 843 12.47 4.71 19.39
N ALA A 844 11.28 5.29 19.27
CA ALA A 844 11.09 6.57 18.62
C ALA A 844 11.81 7.72 19.35
N LEU A 845 11.71 7.75 20.66
CA LEU A 845 12.41 8.71 21.51
C LEU A 845 13.94 8.58 21.32
N MET A 846 14.46 7.35 21.36
CA MET A 846 15.89 7.10 21.13
C MET A 846 16.33 7.51 19.74
N VAL A 847 15.55 7.21 18.71
CA VAL A 847 15.83 7.65 17.33
C VAL A 847 15.91 9.17 17.25
N ALA A 848 14.96 9.90 17.87
CA ALA A 848 14.97 11.35 17.90
C ALA A 848 16.22 11.93 18.57
N ILE A 849 16.59 11.40 19.74
CA ILE A 849 17.76 11.84 20.51
C ILE A 849 19.04 11.50 19.76
N VAL A 850 19.21 10.26 19.27
CA VAL A 850 20.40 9.82 18.55
C VAL A 850 20.57 10.61 17.25
N ALA A 851 19.51 10.79 16.46
CA ALA A 851 19.55 11.58 15.25
C ALA A 851 19.99 13.02 15.51
N ALA A 852 19.45 13.65 16.56
CA ALA A 852 19.84 15.02 16.95
C ALA A 852 21.28 15.09 17.44
N LEU A 853 21.74 14.16 18.27
CA LEU A 853 23.13 14.12 18.76
C LEU A 853 24.13 13.89 17.61
N LEU A 854 23.86 12.93 16.73
CA LEU A 854 24.69 12.66 15.55
C LEU A 854 24.78 13.90 14.63
N ALA A 855 23.64 14.57 14.42
CA ALA A 855 23.61 15.83 13.67
C ALA A 855 24.43 16.94 14.36
N GLY A 856 24.51 16.95 15.69
CA GLY A 856 25.30 17.89 16.49
C GLY A 856 26.82 17.64 16.47
N ILE A 857 27.29 16.40 16.19
CA ILE A 857 28.72 16.04 16.24
C ILE A 857 29.53 16.85 15.21
N TYR A 858 29.10 16.87 13.96
CA TYR A 858 29.84 17.59 12.90
C TYR A 858 30.02 19.09 13.20
N PRO A 859 28.96 19.80 13.58
CA PRO A 859 29.04 21.18 14.05
C PRO A 859 29.98 21.36 15.24
N ALA A 860 29.89 20.52 16.26
CA ALA A 860 30.74 20.57 17.44
C ALA A 860 32.25 20.41 17.10
N LEU A 861 32.57 19.46 16.22
CA LEU A 861 33.95 19.25 15.75
C LEU A 861 34.51 20.46 14.95
N ARG A 862 33.66 21.08 14.12
CA ARG A 862 34.03 22.25 13.34
C ARG A 862 34.35 23.47 14.22
N LEU A 863 33.61 23.66 15.29
CA LEU A 863 33.83 24.72 16.26
C LEU A 863 35.20 24.56 16.96
N GLY A 864 35.63 23.33 17.23
CA GLY A 864 36.94 23.04 17.76
C GLY A 864 38.10 23.59 16.90
N ARG A 865 37.90 23.65 15.58
CA ARG A 865 38.91 24.13 14.61
C ARG A 865 38.75 25.61 14.17
N MET A 866 37.84 26.35 14.84
CA MET A 866 37.52 27.73 14.46
C MET A 866 38.67 28.70 14.79
N ASN A 867 39.04 29.56 13.85
CA ASN A 867 40.02 30.65 14.07
C ASN A 867 39.30 31.82 14.78
N ILE A 868 39.70 32.11 16.03
CA ILE A 868 39.04 33.08 16.90
C ILE A 868 39.11 34.50 16.31
N SER A 869 40.27 34.90 15.79
CA SER A 869 40.44 36.25 15.21
C SER A 869 39.59 36.49 13.96
N ALA A 870 39.43 35.45 13.11
CA ALA A 870 38.56 35.52 11.95
C ALA A 870 37.09 35.55 12.34
N ALA A 871 36.68 34.78 13.38
CA ALA A 871 35.31 34.70 13.86
C ALA A 871 34.79 36.02 14.47
N ILE A 872 35.68 36.76 15.17
CA ILE A 872 35.33 38.05 15.79
C ILE A 872 35.23 39.16 14.74
N ARG A 873 36.05 39.11 13.66
CA ARG A 873 36.08 40.11 12.58
C ARG A 873 34.95 39.90 11.53
N GLN A 874 34.26 38.81 11.55
CA GLN A 874 33.08 38.61 10.67
C GLN A 874 31.93 39.50 11.19
N GLU A 875 31.67 40.57 10.45
CA GLU A 875 30.48 41.41 10.58
C GLU A 875 29.26 40.78 9.93
#